data_59f5ac40d3da93a7e594f93a51b733c2
#
_entry.id   59f5ac40d3da93a7e594f93a51b733c2
#
_cell.length_a   1.000
_cell.length_b   1.000
_cell.length_c   1.000
_cell.angle_alpha   90.00
_cell.angle_beta   90.00
_cell.angle_gamma   90.00
#
_symmetry.space_group_name_H-M   'P 1'
#
loop_
_entity.id
_entity.type
_entity.pdbx_description
1 polymer ?
#
loop_
_entity_poly.entity_id
_entity_poly.type
_entity_poly.pdbx_seq_one_letter_code
_entity_poly.pdbx_strand_id
1 'polypeptide(L)'
;MINYNLQENNKTLPNIVDNIGEEISQQAKSVHTQPIRNIITTIQVEDENGNILQTISGKATGGSIAVSADSLIRRTGDLTMIVDPDLMPDKNSVVWYGKYFKLYQGIVDLSSPSQEPVNFLLGTFLVDETTLSVAAENSSIQIKLSDKMTQYDSDGANSTLEHQLVIPTGTPISVAIRMMMELVGETSFGQIDESQEDEVMTYDYTKEIGTNIIDIIKELRDYYMDYICGYNIKGEFEFKRIEIQKETDQIEPRWEFDSTQSDRADLTISFSESYNLRDIKNRVVIYGSTSTKTGYTPMGEVKIVDAKNPFNIDAVGQRTKVDTDTNLTNDIQCIAKARYEIWQTAHFQEKATITSIPIYVLDTNDIITITNPTTKEKYRYSIDSISLNLGVEGEMSITAHKLYYVGLDYGTADIPVVTALKKGIQQLGWLSLGEQRIKDCYGISGNGNNIIMIRFVSNGAGGEQAAVQGYYTTKTQTLELDISDFESLNFQSESGDTGRSSGDYADRVLAHEMTHAVMNDYYGVTETAIMPTWFKEGMAELTHGAKERYRSLTGFSNTTAKKKHLMDKCKDLLDGKWTSTSEDYVAAYLLCAGMYYLSGSKEEFQKVFTRLKDQSNVNLNFLFKAMPLANSNDEMNTKLLDQVNSMTLWNDLEDVTNVDTGSIGGSSMMNIENRALNAEDVFNNEKATTDSIGFKLQYDE
;
A
#
# COMPACT_ATOMS: atom_id res chain seq x y z
N MET A 1 8.05 -46.23 26.69
CA MET A 1 6.84 -46.00 25.86
C MET A 1 5.81 -45.30 26.75
N ILE A 2 5.62 -44.04 26.59
CA ILE A 2 4.58 -43.29 27.30
C ILE A 2 3.33 -43.46 26.44
N ASN A 3 2.32 -44.17 26.97
CA ASN A 3 1.02 -44.32 26.33
C ASN A 3 0.26 -42.99 26.45
N TYR A 4 0.37 -42.13 25.42
CA TYR A 4 -0.60 -41.07 25.25
C TYR A 4 -1.94 -41.71 24.81
N ASN A 5 -2.97 -41.51 25.60
CA ASN A 5 -4.32 -41.94 25.28
C ASN A 5 -4.83 -41.25 24.00
N LEU A 6 -4.93 -41.99 22.93
CA LEU A 6 -5.30 -41.58 21.58
C LEU A 6 -6.82 -41.35 21.39
N GLN A 7 -7.55 -41.03 22.44
CA GLN A 7 -8.99 -40.76 22.35
C GLN A 7 -9.35 -39.43 22.99
N GLU A 8 -9.23 -38.35 22.22
CA GLU A 8 -10.09 -37.19 22.44
C GLU A 8 -10.22 -36.42 21.13
N ASN A 9 -11.29 -36.70 20.39
CA ASN A 9 -11.75 -35.89 19.26
C ASN A 9 -12.11 -34.48 19.78
N ASN A 10 -11.62 -33.41 19.10
CA ASN A 10 -11.94 -32.01 19.32
C ASN A 10 -11.33 -31.32 20.55
N LYS A 11 -10.11 -31.63 20.97
CA LYS A 11 -9.40 -30.84 21.98
C LYS A 11 -8.48 -29.78 21.34
N THR A 12 -8.57 -28.57 21.89
CA THR A 12 -7.57 -27.53 21.67
C THR A 12 -6.22 -28.02 22.20
N LEU A 13 -5.16 -27.89 21.40
CA LEU A 13 -3.80 -28.25 21.84
C LEU A 13 -3.34 -27.31 22.97
N PRO A 14 -2.67 -27.85 24.01
CA PRO A 14 -2.05 -26.99 25.03
C PRO A 14 -0.78 -26.32 24.49
N ASN A 15 -0.37 -25.23 25.15
CA ASN A 15 0.91 -24.56 24.91
C ASN A 15 1.25 -24.33 23.42
N ILE A 16 0.32 -23.72 22.68
CA ILE A 16 0.54 -23.36 21.27
C ILE A 16 1.48 -22.15 21.19
N VAL A 17 2.49 -22.27 20.34
CA VAL A 17 3.36 -21.18 19.92
C VAL A 17 3.13 -20.96 18.43
N ASP A 18 2.54 -19.83 18.09
CA ASP A 18 2.17 -19.44 16.73
C ASP A 18 2.84 -18.10 16.33
N ASN A 19 4.08 -17.97 16.60
CA ASN A 19 4.97 -16.81 16.55
C ASN A 19 4.80 -15.86 15.36
N ILE A 20 3.74 -15.09 15.35
CA ILE A 20 3.61 -13.98 14.41
C ILE A 20 4.01 -12.69 15.13
N GLY A 21 5.19 -12.15 14.77
CA GLY A 21 5.62 -10.81 15.20
C GLY A 21 5.98 -10.62 16.67
N GLU A 22 5.97 -11.68 17.48
CA GLU A 22 6.25 -11.59 18.92
C GLU A 22 7.65 -12.10 19.27
N GLU A 23 8.18 -11.62 20.40
CA GLU A 23 9.44 -12.12 20.95
C GLU A 23 9.32 -13.60 21.34
N ILE A 24 10.31 -14.42 20.94
CA ILE A 24 10.31 -15.85 21.26
C ILE A 24 10.37 -16.04 22.78
N SER A 25 9.36 -16.74 23.32
CA SER A 25 9.29 -16.98 24.75
C SER A 25 10.49 -17.78 25.28
N GLN A 26 10.83 -17.57 26.52
CA GLN A 26 11.92 -18.30 27.21
C GLN A 26 11.68 -19.85 27.16
N GLN A 27 10.42 -20.28 27.29
CA GLN A 27 10.05 -21.68 27.20
C GLN A 27 10.30 -22.24 25.79
N ALA A 28 9.90 -21.50 24.75
CA ALA A 28 10.16 -21.90 23.37
C ALA A 28 11.66 -22.03 23.08
N LYS A 29 12.48 -21.08 23.57
CA LYS A 29 13.95 -21.16 23.46
C LYS A 29 14.51 -22.38 24.23
N SER A 30 14.03 -22.62 25.45
CA SER A 30 14.47 -23.71 26.32
C SER A 30 14.22 -25.08 25.72
N VAL A 31 13.01 -25.35 25.17
CA VAL A 31 12.72 -26.68 24.60
C VAL A 31 13.54 -26.95 23.32
N HIS A 32 13.88 -25.91 22.54
CA HIS A 32 14.75 -26.08 21.37
C HIS A 32 16.21 -26.41 21.75
N THR A 33 16.69 -25.94 22.90
CA THR A 33 18.06 -26.13 23.34
C THR A 33 18.26 -27.27 24.35
N GLN A 34 17.23 -27.99 24.70
CA GLN A 34 17.32 -29.15 25.62
C GLN A 34 18.10 -30.31 24.95
N PRO A 35 18.87 -31.09 25.72
CA PRO A 35 19.78 -32.13 25.18
C PRO A 35 19.06 -33.28 24.44
N ILE A 36 17.81 -33.55 24.79
CA ILE A 36 17.00 -34.63 24.22
C ILE A 36 15.68 -34.01 23.80
N ARG A 37 15.24 -34.28 22.58
CA ARG A 37 13.94 -33.83 22.07
C ARG A 37 13.03 -35.02 21.80
N ASN A 38 11.91 -35.08 22.50
CA ASN A 38 10.80 -35.94 22.15
C ASN A 38 9.83 -35.15 21.30
N ILE A 39 9.70 -35.52 20.02
CA ILE A 39 8.95 -34.78 19.01
C ILE A 39 7.63 -35.46 18.72
N ILE A 40 6.55 -34.71 18.61
CA ILE A 40 5.20 -35.18 18.29
C ILE A 40 4.64 -34.34 17.17
N THR A 41 4.35 -34.96 16.03
CA THR A 41 3.61 -34.31 14.94
C THR A 41 2.11 -34.43 15.19
N THR A 42 1.42 -33.27 15.19
CA THR A 42 -0.03 -33.17 15.37
C THR A 42 -0.65 -32.36 14.25
N ILE A 43 -1.76 -32.84 13.73
CA ILE A 43 -2.55 -32.16 12.70
C ILE A 43 -3.90 -31.83 13.28
N GLN A 44 -4.33 -30.59 13.23
CA GLN A 44 -5.71 -30.20 13.46
C GLN A 44 -6.38 -29.93 12.12
N VAL A 45 -7.46 -30.64 11.86
CA VAL A 45 -8.26 -30.40 10.66
C VAL A 45 -9.43 -29.51 11.02
N GLU A 46 -9.56 -28.39 10.31
CA GLU A 46 -10.61 -27.40 10.52
C GLU A 46 -11.51 -27.26 9.28
N ASP A 47 -12.75 -26.82 9.50
CA ASP A 47 -13.63 -26.37 8.43
C ASP A 47 -13.34 -24.91 8.02
N GLU A 48 -14.09 -24.39 7.06
CA GLU A 48 -13.99 -23.02 6.57
C GLU A 48 -14.28 -21.95 7.63
N ASN A 49 -14.96 -22.32 8.71
CA ASN A 49 -15.30 -21.41 9.82
C ASN A 49 -14.30 -21.51 10.99
N GLY A 50 -13.23 -22.32 10.85
CA GLY A 50 -12.22 -22.52 11.88
C GLY A 50 -12.66 -23.48 12.98
N ASN A 51 -13.74 -24.26 12.80
CA ASN A 51 -14.13 -25.27 13.77
C ASN A 51 -13.25 -26.51 13.61
N ILE A 52 -12.67 -26.98 14.71
CA ILE A 52 -11.85 -28.19 14.73
C ILE A 52 -12.74 -29.42 14.49
N LEU A 53 -12.53 -30.08 13.36
CA LEU A 53 -13.22 -31.31 12.98
C LEU A 53 -12.56 -32.54 13.60
N GLN A 54 -11.23 -32.56 13.62
CA GLN A 54 -10.45 -33.67 14.19
C GLN A 54 -9.04 -33.22 14.56
N THR A 55 -8.50 -33.84 15.63
CA THR A 55 -7.08 -33.70 15.99
C THR A 55 -6.41 -35.07 15.81
N ILE A 56 -5.36 -35.14 15.01
CA ILE A 56 -4.61 -36.34 14.64
C ILE A 56 -3.19 -36.19 15.19
N SER A 57 -2.84 -36.99 16.20
CA SER A 57 -1.51 -36.98 16.81
C SER A 57 -0.80 -38.33 16.66
N GLY A 58 0.51 -38.30 16.38
CA GLY A 58 1.38 -39.48 16.34
C GLY A 58 1.09 -40.47 15.20
N LYS A 59 0.31 -40.05 14.19
CA LYS A 59 0.00 -40.84 12.99
C LYS A 59 0.91 -40.55 11.81
N ALA A 60 1.58 -39.37 11.80
CA ALA A 60 2.58 -39.04 10.79
C ALA A 60 3.87 -39.80 11.06
N THR A 61 4.41 -40.44 10.04
CA THR A 61 5.65 -41.23 10.09
C THR A 61 6.83 -40.48 9.43
N GLY A 62 6.57 -39.39 8.72
CA GLY A 62 7.55 -38.55 8.06
C GLY A 62 6.88 -37.47 7.22
N GLY A 63 7.67 -36.71 6.55
CA GLY A 63 7.25 -35.63 5.67
C GLY A 63 8.25 -34.51 5.64
N SER A 64 7.94 -33.47 4.88
CA SER A 64 8.72 -32.25 4.81
C SER A 64 7.84 -31.02 4.70
N ILE A 65 8.39 -29.87 5.06
CA ILE A 65 7.80 -28.55 4.79
C ILE A 65 8.88 -27.70 4.12
N ALA A 66 8.51 -27.02 3.05
CA ALA A 66 9.33 -25.99 2.41
C ALA A 66 8.62 -24.63 2.52
N VAL A 67 9.38 -23.62 2.88
CA VAL A 67 8.93 -22.22 2.95
C VAL A 67 9.86 -21.38 2.09
N SER A 68 9.30 -20.53 1.21
CA SER A 68 10.07 -19.65 0.33
C SER A 68 9.54 -18.22 0.42
N ALA A 69 10.44 -17.25 0.56
CA ALA A 69 10.11 -15.84 0.61
C ALA A 69 9.59 -15.32 -0.74
N ASP A 70 10.13 -15.86 -1.85
CA ASP A 70 9.87 -15.34 -3.20
C ASP A 70 8.59 -15.91 -3.84
N SER A 71 8.03 -16.99 -3.29
CA SER A 71 6.85 -17.65 -3.85
C SER A 71 5.56 -17.03 -3.32
N LEU A 72 4.53 -16.91 -4.17
CA LEU A 72 3.17 -16.59 -3.73
C LEU A 72 2.55 -17.73 -2.92
N ILE A 73 2.71 -18.97 -3.37
CA ILE A 73 2.47 -20.17 -2.57
C ILE A 73 3.72 -20.35 -1.70
N ARG A 74 3.73 -19.73 -0.54
CA ARG A 74 4.93 -19.63 0.30
C ARG A 74 5.26 -20.92 1.01
N ARG A 75 4.24 -21.70 1.40
CA ARG A 75 4.40 -22.95 2.16
C ARG A 75 3.85 -24.12 1.39
N THR A 76 4.70 -25.11 1.21
CA THR A 76 4.32 -26.41 0.67
C THR A 76 4.80 -27.51 1.61
N GLY A 77 4.18 -28.67 1.55
CA GLY A 77 4.58 -29.78 2.37
C GLY A 77 4.15 -31.13 1.81
N ASP A 78 4.76 -32.15 2.34
CA ASP A 78 4.30 -33.53 2.19
C ASP A 78 4.23 -34.20 3.56
N LEU A 79 3.25 -35.05 3.74
CA LEU A 79 3.09 -35.87 4.92
C LEU A 79 2.97 -37.34 4.52
N THR A 80 3.68 -38.20 5.23
CA THR A 80 3.48 -39.64 5.17
C THR A 80 2.83 -40.08 6.47
N MET A 81 1.66 -40.73 6.37
CA MET A 81 0.88 -41.17 7.51
C MET A 81 0.66 -42.69 7.47
N ILE A 82 0.47 -43.29 8.62
CA ILE A 82 0.04 -44.67 8.69
C ILE A 82 -1.39 -44.82 8.11
N VAL A 83 -1.68 -45.93 7.50
CA VAL A 83 -3.03 -46.26 7.02
C VAL A 83 -3.96 -46.46 8.22
N ASP A 84 -4.99 -45.65 8.30
CA ASP A 84 -6.03 -45.71 9.31
C ASP A 84 -7.39 -45.59 8.61
N PRO A 85 -8.38 -46.43 8.92
CA PRO A 85 -9.69 -46.38 8.29
C PRO A 85 -10.38 -45.02 8.40
N ASP A 86 -10.16 -44.29 9.49
CA ASP A 86 -10.72 -42.95 9.72
C ASP A 86 -10.03 -41.83 8.93
N LEU A 87 -8.85 -42.12 8.38
CA LEU A 87 -8.03 -41.18 7.60
C LEU A 87 -7.99 -41.50 6.09
N MET A 88 -8.77 -42.48 5.67
CA MET A 88 -8.85 -42.84 4.25
C MET A 88 -9.40 -41.67 3.43
N PRO A 89 -8.76 -41.28 2.30
CA PRO A 89 -9.23 -40.20 1.44
C PRO A 89 -10.63 -40.54 0.86
N ASP A 90 -11.64 -39.87 1.36
CA ASP A 90 -13.04 -40.02 0.99
C ASP A 90 -13.78 -38.70 1.22
N LYS A 91 -14.85 -38.45 0.47
CA LYS A 91 -15.66 -37.20 0.59
C LYS A 91 -16.23 -36.94 1.98
N ASN A 92 -16.35 -37.98 2.82
CA ASN A 92 -16.84 -37.91 4.20
C ASN A 92 -15.68 -37.86 5.22
N SER A 93 -14.46 -38.06 4.76
CA SER A 93 -13.25 -38.05 5.59
C SER A 93 -12.80 -36.61 5.88
N VAL A 94 -12.08 -36.47 6.98
CA VAL A 94 -11.35 -35.19 7.26
C VAL A 94 -10.18 -34.97 6.29
N VAL A 95 -9.63 -36.06 5.72
CA VAL A 95 -8.57 -36.00 4.70
C VAL A 95 -9.21 -35.84 3.31
N TRP A 96 -9.80 -34.70 3.05
CA TRP A 96 -10.48 -34.36 1.80
C TRP A 96 -10.31 -32.89 1.45
N TYR A 97 -10.64 -32.54 0.20
CA TYR A 97 -10.59 -31.15 -0.29
C TYR A 97 -11.48 -30.19 0.51
N GLY A 98 -11.09 -28.92 0.58
CA GLY A 98 -11.84 -27.86 1.27
C GLY A 98 -11.77 -27.94 2.79
N LYS A 99 -10.78 -28.66 3.33
CA LYS A 99 -10.44 -28.66 4.75
C LYS A 99 -9.10 -28.02 4.97
N TYR A 100 -8.94 -27.34 6.11
CA TYR A 100 -7.70 -26.72 6.51
C TYR A 100 -6.92 -27.63 7.47
N PHE A 101 -5.66 -27.86 7.14
CA PHE A 101 -4.74 -28.67 7.93
C PHE A 101 -3.76 -27.75 8.66
N LYS A 102 -3.96 -27.54 9.95
CA LYS A 102 -2.97 -26.89 10.80
C LYS A 102 -1.98 -27.92 11.30
N LEU A 103 -0.73 -27.79 10.86
CA LEU A 103 0.34 -28.72 11.19
C LEU A 103 1.16 -28.18 12.34
N TYR A 104 1.24 -28.95 13.40
CA TYR A 104 2.01 -28.64 14.60
C TYR A 104 3.15 -29.61 14.81
N GLN A 105 4.28 -29.09 15.26
CA GLN A 105 5.38 -29.90 15.76
C GLN A 105 5.55 -29.61 17.26
N GLY A 106 5.25 -30.61 18.07
CA GLY A 106 5.38 -30.52 19.52
C GLY A 106 6.75 -30.98 19.99
N ILE A 107 7.38 -30.23 20.88
CA ILE A 107 8.57 -30.67 21.64
C ILE A 107 8.16 -30.84 23.09
N VAL A 108 8.35 -32.04 23.66
CA VAL A 108 8.04 -32.32 25.06
C VAL A 108 9.00 -31.52 25.95
N ASP A 109 8.45 -30.72 26.85
CA ASP A 109 9.22 -29.95 27.82
C ASP A 109 9.67 -30.87 28.98
N LEU A 110 10.92 -31.29 28.92
CA LEU A 110 11.52 -32.19 29.94
C LEU A 110 11.79 -31.48 31.26
N SER A 111 11.76 -30.16 31.31
CA SER A 111 11.90 -29.38 32.53
C SER A 111 10.59 -29.25 33.31
N SER A 112 9.46 -29.44 32.66
CA SER A 112 8.14 -29.39 33.26
C SER A 112 7.76 -30.72 33.91
N PRO A 113 7.21 -30.71 35.15
CA PRO A 113 6.71 -31.93 35.78
C PRO A 113 5.58 -32.63 35.01
N SER A 114 4.78 -31.89 34.27
CA SER A 114 3.69 -32.45 33.44
C SER A 114 4.20 -33.09 32.14
N GLN A 115 5.41 -32.75 31.72
CA GLN A 115 5.99 -33.18 30.42
C GLN A 115 5.04 -32.97 29.24
N GLU A 116 4.28 -31.88 29.26
CA GLU A 116 3.41 -31.52 28.15
C GLU A 116 4.24 -30.94 26.97
N PRO A 117 3.85 -31.22 25.72
CA PRO A 117 4.52 -30.63 24.58
C PRO A 117 4.25 -29.14 24.46
N VAL A 118 5.26 -28.40 24.03
CA VAL A 118 5.14 -27.08 23.45
C VAL A 118 4.91 -27.25 21.97
N ASN A 119 3.75 -26.82 21.46
CA ASN A 119 3.31 -27.09 20.10
C ASN A 119 3.55 -25.88 19.20
N PHE A 120 4.40 -26.01 18.21
CA PHE A 120 4.76 -24.97 17.25
C PHE A 120 3.91 -25.15 15.99
N LEU A 121 3.14 -24.13 15.64
CA LEU A 121 2.40 -24.10 14.39
C LEU A 121 3.39 -23.88 13.23
N LEU A 122 3.39 -24.80 12.25
CA LEU A 122 4.27 -24.73 11.07
C LEU A 122 3.56 -24.15 9.84
N GLY A 123 2.25 -24.20 9.82
CA GLY A 123 1.44 -23.63 8.75
C GLY A 123 0.01 -24.15 8.75
N THR A 124 -0.82 -23.46 7.97
CA THR A 124 -2.20 -23.84 7.64
C THR A 124 -2.26 -24.17 6.16
N PHE A 125 -2.63 -25.37 5.83
CA PHE A 125 -2.54 -25.94 4.50
C PHE A 125 -3.87 -26.41 3.97
N LEU A 126 -3.97 -26.49 2.64
CA LEU A 126 -4.97 -27.26 1.90
C LEU A 126 -4.34 -28.54 1.36
N VAL A 127 -5.18 -29.54 1.13
CA VAL A 127 -4.75 -30.79 0.51
C VAL A 127 -4.77 -30.64 -1.01
N ASP A 128 -3.60 -30.79 -1.65
CA ASP A 128 -3.49 -30.77 -3.11
C ASP A 128 -3.68 -32.16 -3.72
N GLU A 129 -3.01 -33.15 -3.15
CA GLU A 129 -3.02 -34.54 -3.65
C GLU A 129 -2.93 -35.52 -2.49
N THR A 130 -3.66 -36.64 -2.62
CA THR A 130 -3.56 -37.72 -1.68
C THR A 130 -3.31 -39.04 -2.40
N THR A 131 -2.27 -39.77 -1.99
CA THR A 131 -1.91 -41.05 -2.56
C THR A 131 -1.97 -42.12 -1.48
N LEU A 132 -2.80 -43.15 -1.68
CA LEU A 132 -2.86 -44.35 -0.85
C LEU A 132 -1.99 -45.46 -1.46
N SER A 133 -0.98 -45.89 -0.73
CA SER A 133 -0.15 -47.02 -1.09
C SER A 133 -0.41 -48.17 -0.12
N VAL A 134 -0.87 -49.33 -0.65
CA VAL A 134 -1.12 -50.53 0.14
C VAL A 134 -0.19 -51.63 -0.35
N ALA A 135 0.69 -52.11 0.52
CA ALA A 135 1.62 -53.21 0.24
C ALA A 135 1.65 -54.18 1.44
N ALA A 136 2.11 -55.37 1.21
CA ALA A 136 2.12 -56.43 2.26
C ALA A 136 2.98 -56.04 3.48
N GLU A 137 4.03 -55.28 3.28
CA GLU A 137 4.98 -54.90 4.33
C GLU A 137 4.84 -53.44 4.80
N ASN A 138 4.45 -52.51 3.91
CA ASN A 138 4.31 -51.13 4.24
C ASN A 138 3.11 -50.51 3.53
N SER A 139 2.15 -50.04 4.30
CA SER A 139 1.03 -49.27 3.78
C SER A 139 1.09 -47.84 4.32
N SER A 140 0.89 -46.85 3.45
CA SER A 140 0.97 -45.45 3.82
C SER A 140 -0.03 -44.56 3.05
N ILE A 141 -0.40 -43.48 3.66
CA ILE A 141 -1.10 -42.36 3.01
C ILE A 141 -0.10 -41.25 2.86
N GLN A 142 0.11 -40.78 1.63
CA GLN A 142 0.91 -39.61 1.33
C GLN A 142 -0.03 -38.47 0.98
N ILE A 143 0.20 -37.28 1.58
CA ILE A 143 -0.61 -36.09 1.39
C ILE A 143 0.30 -34.96 0.99
N LYS A 144 0.06 -34.35 -0.17
CA LYS A 144 0.69 -33.10 -0.56
C LYS A 144 -0.15 -31.93 -0.07
N LEU A 145 0.53 -30.95 0.44
CA LEU A 145 -0.04 -29.80 1.11
C LEU A 145 0.53 -28.51 0.51
N SER A 146 -0.33 -27.51 0.31
CA SER A 146 0.09 -26.15 -0.02
C SER A 146 -0.71 -25.15 0.82
N ASP A 147 -0.18 -23.95 1.00
CA ASP A 147 -0.93 -22.92 1.71
C ASP A 147 -2.17 -22.45 0.93
N LYS A 148 -2.99 -21.61 1.55
CA LYS A 148 -4.27 -21.18 0.98
C LYS A 148 -4.15 -20.49 -0.38
N MET A 149 -2.97 -19.99 -0.78
CA MET A 149 -2.79 -19.35 -2.07
C MET A 149 -3.00 -20.32 -3.25
N THR A 150 -2.84 -21.63 -3.02
CA THR A 150 -3.06 -22.66 -4.05
C THR A 150 -4.51 -22.65 -4.60
N GLN A 151 -5.48 -22.16 -3.81
CA GLN A 151 -6.87 -22.07 -4.28
C GLN A 151 -7.07 -21.08 -5.43
N TYR A 152 -6.14 -20.14 -5.59
CA TYR A 152 -6.18 -19.11 -6.64
C TYR A 152 -5.27 -19.43 -7.83
N ASP A 153 -4.50 -20.51 -7.76
CA ASP A 153 -3.69 -20.99 -8.88
C ASP A 153 -4.56 -21.64 -9.97
N SER A 154 -4.02 -21.81 -11.16
CA SER A 154 -4.73 -22.23 -12.39
C SER A 154 -5.61 -23.48 -12.22
N ASP A 155 -5.23 -24.41 -11.34
CA ASP A 155 -5.95 -25.64 -11.03
C ASP A 155 -6.76 -25.55 -9.71
N GLY A 156 -6.78 -24.39 -9.07
CA GLY A 156 -7.46 -24.15 -7.80
C GLY A 156 -8.96 -23.95 -7.92
N ALA A 157 -9.64 -24.03 -6.78
CA ALA A 157 -11.11 -23.93 -6.71
C ALA A 157 -11.65 -22.55 -7.10
N ASN A 158 -10.88 -21.48 -6.85
CA ASN A 158 -11.25 -20.09 -7.12
C ASN A 158 -10.19 -19.42 -8.01
N SER A 159 -9.81 -20.09 -9.10
CA SER A 159 -8.65 -19.70 -9.89
C SER A 159 -8.90 -18.55 -10.87
N THR A 160 -10.15 -18.21 -11.18
CA THR A 160 -10.49 -17.22 -12.21
C THR A 160 -11.52 -16.20 -11.71
N LEU A 161 -11.42 -14.97 -12.21
CA LEU A 161 -12.39 -13.92 -11.93
C LEU A 161 -13.78 -14.27 -12.49
N GLU A 162 -14.79 -14.22 -11.65
CA GLU A 162 -16.20 -14.34 -12.06
C GLU A 162 -16.81 -13.01 -12.50
N HIS A 163 -16.20 -11.88 -12.11
CA HIS A 163 -16.64 -10.53 -12.42
C HIS A 163 -15.46 -9.68 -12.90
N GLN A 164 -15.73 -8.65 -13.69
CA GLN A 164 -14.70 -7.69 -14.07
C GLN A 164 -14.15 -6.98 -12.83
N LEU A 165 -12.83 -6.94 -12.70
CA LEU A 165 -12.13 -6.15 -11.69
C LEU A 165 -11.78 -4.78 -12.26
N VAL A 166 -12.12 -3.72 -11.53
CA VAL A 166 -11.69 -2.35 -11.82
C VAL A 166 -11.16 -1.72 -10.55
N ILE A 167 -9.86 -1.41 -10.52
CA ILE A 167 -9.22 -0.67 -9.45
C ILE A 167 -8.84 0.70 -10.00
N PRO A 168 -9.42 1.79 -9.46
CA PRO A 168 -9.18 3.13 -9.99
C PRO A 168 -7.73 3.61 -9.82
N THR A 169 -7.28 4.46 -10.72
CA THR A 169 -6.07 5.28 -10.56
C THR A 169 -6.07 5.98 -9.19
N GLY A 170 -4.90 6.07 -8.55
CA GLY A 170 -4.74 6.70 -7.24
C GLY A 170 -5.14 5.83 -6.06
N THR A 171 -5.60 4.58 -6.29
CA THR A 171 -5.85 3.62 -5.19
C THR A 171 -4.51 3.16 -4.60
N PRO A 172 -4.28 3.30 -3.28
CA PRO A 172 -3.08 2.76 -2.64
C PRO A 172 -2.94 1.26 -2.87
N ILE A 173 -1.72 0.77 -3.07
CA ILE A 173 -1.49 -0.64 -3.41
C ILE A 173 -1.99 -1.60 -2.33
N SER A 174 -1.85 -1.25 -1.05
CA SER A 174 -2.37 -2.05 0.06
C SER A 174 -3.90 -2.16 0.05
N VAL A 175 -4.59 -1.10 -0.41
CA VAL A 175 -6.04 -1.10 -0.61
C VAL A 175 -6.40 -1.92 -1.84
N ALA A 176 -5.65 -1.78 -2.94
CA ALA A 176 -5.87 -2.53 -4.17
C ALA A 176 -5.78 -4.05 -3.95
N ILE A 177 -4.74 -4.52 -3.25
CA ILE A 177 -4.57 -5.94 -2.94
C ILE A 177 -5.67 -6.44 -2.00
N ARG A 178 -6.05 -5.63 -1.01
CA ARG A 178 -7.14 -5.97 -0.10
C ARG A 178 -8.48 -6.08 -0.85
N MET A 179 -8.80 -5.11 -1.70
CA MET A 179 -10.01 -5.16 -2.55
C MET A 179 -10.05 -6.42 -3.42
N MET A 180 -8.90 -6.82 -3.98
CA MET A 180 -8.79 -8.04 -4.77
C MET A 180 -9.09 -9.28 -3.92
N MET A 181 -8.51 -9.38 -2.72
CA MET A 181 -8.73 -10.52 -1.83
C MET A 181 -10.16 -10.59 -1.30
N GLU A 182 -10.77 -9.45 -0.96
CA GLU A 182 -12.18 -9.39 -0.56
C GLU A 182 -13.12 -9.77 -1.72
N LEU A 183 -12.77 -9.42 -2.96
CA LEU A 183 -13.55 -9.80 -4.16
C LEU A 183 -13.62 -11.32 -4.35
N VAL A 184 -12.53 -12.04 -4.04
CA VAL A 184 -12.49 -13.51 -4.11
C VAL A 184 -12.99 -14.21 -2.83
N GLY A 185 -13.51 -13.43 -1.89
CA GLY A 185 -14.16 -13.93 -0.67
C GLY A 185 -13.24 -14.18 0.50
N GLU A 186 -11.99 -13.70 0.47
CA GLU A 186 -11.11 -13.80 1.65
C GLU A 186 -11.61 -12.86 2.76
N THR A 187 -11.69 -13.39 3.96
CA THR A 187 -12.15 -12.68 5.16
C THR A 187 -11.15 -12.74 6.31
N SER A 188 -10.13 -13.58 6.18
CA SER A 188 -9.11 -13.79 7.21
C SER A 188 -7.83 -13.02 6.85
N PHE A 189 -7.71 -11.82 7.38
CA PHE A 189 -6.56 -10.94 7.16
C PHE A 189 -5.68 -10.88 8.40
N GLY A 190 -4.39 -11.05 8.18
CA GLY A 190 -3.33 -10.73 9.13
C GLY A 190 -2.89 -9.27 8.96
N GLN A 191 -1.57 -9.04 8.95
CA GLN A 191 -1.02 -7.71 8.80
C GLN A 191 -1.10 -7.24 7.34
N ILE A 192 -1.75 -6.10 7.12
CA ILE A 192 -1.74 -5.36 5.87
C ILE A 192 -1.08 -4.03 6.17
N ASP A 193 0.15 -3.84 5.71
CA ASP A 193 0.87 -2.59 5.90
C ASP A 193 0.32 -1.52 4.97
N GLU A 194 0.31 -0.29 5.46
CA GLU A 194 -0.13 0.85 4.67
C GLU A 194 0.85 1.11 3.53
N SER A 195 0.31 1.48 2.38
CA SER A 195 1.11 1.94 1.26
C SER A 195 1.87 3.22 1.63
N GLN A 196 3.07 3.38 1.10
CA GLN A 196 3.79 4.66 1.17
C GLN A 196 3.19 5.64 0.17
N GLU A 197 3.59 6.88 0.28
CA GLU A 197 3.01 8.04 -0.38
C GLU A 197 2.93 7.97 -1.91
N ASP A 198 3.88 7.31 -2.53
CA ASP A 198 3.99 7.12 -3.98
C ASP A 198 3.51 5.74 -4.46
N GLU A 199 2.99 4.91 -3.54
CA GLU A 199 2.58 3.54 -3.85
C GLU A 199 1.10 3.45 -4.15
N VAL A 200 0.72 4.07 -5.26
CA VAL A 200 -0.66 4.09 -5.75
C VAL A 200 -0.76 3.49 -7.15
N MET A 201 -1.96 3.05 -7.50
CA MET A 201 -2.25 2.61 -8.87
C MET A 201 -2.09 3.80 -9.82
N THR A 202 -1.22 3.66 -10.82
CA THR A 202 -0.87 4.75 -11.75
C THR A 202 -1.84 4.90 -12.92
N TYR A 203 -2.71 3.91 -13.13
CA TYR A 203 -3.79 3.91 -14.13
C TYR A 203 -4.94 3.05 -13.62
N ASP A 204 -6.12 3.14 -14.26
CA ASP A 204 -7.26 2.28 -13.96
C ASP A 204 -6.89 0.83 -14.30
N TYR A 205 -6.66 0.04 -13.27
CA TYR A 205 -6.30 -1.36 -13.42
C TYR A 205 -7.56 -2.18 -13.65
N THR A 206 -7.70 -2.69 -14.87
CA THR A 206 -8.88 -3.45 -15.29
C THR A 206 -8.50 -4.86 -15.71
N LYS A 207 -9.21 -5.86 -15.19
CA LYS A 207 -9.08 -7.26 -15.60
C LYS A 207 -10.43 -7.85 -15.95
N GLU A 208 -10.45 -8.59 -17.06
CA GLU A 208 -11.66 -9.20 -17.58
C GLU A 208 -12.03 -10.51 -16.85
N ILE A 209 -13.28 -10.89 -16.99
CA ILE A 209 -13.81 -12.17 -16.52
C ILE A 209 -12.97 -13.32 -17.08
N GLY A 210 -12.64 -14.30 -16.26
CA GLY A 210 -11.80 -15.45 -16.62
C GLY A 210 -10.29 -15.21 -16.51
N THR A 211 -9.86 -14.01 -16.08
CA THR A 211 -8.44 -13.78 -15.74
C THR A 211 -8.05 -14.59 -14.50
N ASN A 212 -6.86 -15.19 -14.53
CA ASN A 212 -6.34 -15.98 -13.44
C ASN A 212 -6.05 -15.08 -12.22
N ILE A 213 -6.58 -15.46 -11.06
CA ILE A 213 -6.53 -14.65 -9.84
C ILE A 213 -5.11 -14.54 -9.28
N ILE A 214 -4.34 -15.64 -9.29
CA ILE A 214 -2.95 -15.61 -8.79
C ILE A 214 -2.07 -14.67 -9.62
N ASP A 215 -2.33 -14.58 -10.92
CA ASP A 215 -1.60 -13.65 -11.80
C ASP A 215 -1.93 -12.19 -11.46
N ILE A 216 -3.19 -11.89 -11.11
CA ILE A 216 -3.60 -10.56 -10.66
C ILE A 216 -2.93 -10.20 -9.33
N ILE A 217 -2.94 -11.13 -8.36
CA ILE A 217 -2.28 -10.94 -7.06
C ILE A 217 -0.78 -10.67 -7.27
N LYS A 218 -0.16 -11.45 -8.17
CA LYS A 218 1.25 -11.28 -8.53
C LYS A 218 1.51 -9.91 -9.17
N GLU A 219 0.70 -9.50 -10.14
CA GLU A 219 0.84 -8.20 -10.80
C GLU A 219 0.68 -7.05 -9.78
N LEU A 220 -0.29 -7.12 -8.88
CA LEU A 220 -0.49 -6.10 -7.85
C LEU A 220 0.68 -6.07 -6.84
N ARG A 221 1.19 -7.22 -6.42
CA ARG A 221 2.40 -7.29 -5.59
C ARG A 221 3.61 -6.69 -6.30
N ASP A 222 3.80 -7.04 -7.57
CA ASP A 222 4.99 -6.66 -8.35
C ASP A 222 4.94 -5.19 -8.79
N TYR A 223 3.83 -4.49 -8.58
CA TYR A 223 3.70 -3.05 -8.82
C TYR A 223 4.68 -2.26 -7.96
N TYR A 224 4.81 -2.66 -6.68
CA TYR A 224 5.81 -2.18 -5.75
C TYR A 224 6.45 -3.40 -5.09
N MET A 225 7.66 -3.73 -5.51
CA MET A 225 8.30 -5.03 -5.25
C MET A 225 8.79 -5.23 -3.80
N ASP A 226 8.59 -4.25 -2.93
CA ASP A 226 9.03 -4.27 -1.53
C ASP A 226 7.98 -4.82 -0.56
N TYR A 227 6.95 -5.52 -1.06
CA TYR A 227 5.94 -6.18 -0.23
C TYR A 227 6.04 -7.71 -0.27
N ILE A 228 5.94 -8.30 0.91
CA ILE A 228 5.66 -9.73 1.08
C ILE A 228 4.16 -9.91 0.91
N CYS A 229 3.75 -10.80 0.00
CA CYS A 229 2.36 -11.11 -0.25
C CYS A 229 2.12 -12.61 -0.09
N GLY A 230 1.12 -13.01 0.68
CA GLY A 230 0.79 -14.42 0.86
C GLY A 230 0.12 -14.73 2.18
N TYR A 231 0.04 -16.00 2.53
CA TYR A 231 -0.55 -16.44 3.78
C TYR A 231 0.49 -16.69 4.87
N ASN A 232 0.20 -16.22 6.07
CA ASN A 232 1.03 -16.51 7.25
C ASN A 232 0.77 -17.95 7.77
N ILE A 233 1.47 -18.34 8.83
CA ILE A 233 1.35 -19.68 9.41
C ILE A 233 -0.07 -19.99 9.91
N LYS A 234 -0.85 -18.96 10.30
CA LYS A 234 -2.26 -19.13 10.75
C LYS A 234 -3.24 -19.27 9.60
N GLY A 235 -2.81 -19.05 8.35
CA GLY A 235 -3.66 -19.04 7.17
C GLY A 235 -4.42 -17.71 7.00
N GLU A 236 -3.90 -16.61 7.56
CA GLU A 236 -4.39 -15.25 7.37
C GLU A 236 -3.60 -14.60 6.24
N PHE A 237 -4.27 -13.90 5.34
CA PHE A 237 -3.61 -13.19 4.23
C PHE A 237 -2.86 -11.96 4.74
N GLU A 238 -1.60 -11.85 4.35
CA GLU A 238 -0.73 -10.73 4.71
C GLU A 238 -0.17 -10.02 3.48
N PHE A 239 -0.05 -8.70 3.60
CA PHE A 239 0.64 -7.85 2.65
C PHE A 239 1.54 -6.91 3.44
N LYS A 240 2.78 -7.34 3.67
CA LYS A 240 3.73 -6.67 4.56
C LYS A 240 4.86 -6.06 3.77
N ARG A 241 5.28 -4.86 4.18
CA ARG A 241 6.46 -4.24 3.62
C ARG A 241 7.73 -4.98 4.06
N ILE A 242 8.63 -5.16 3.09
CA ILE A 242 10.01 -5.52 3.38
C ILE A 242 10.69 -4.23 3.84
N GLU A 243 11.03 -4.13 5.12
CA GLU A 243 11.76 -2.98 5.62
C GLU A 243 13.14 -2.90 4.96
N ILE A 244 13.30 -1.93 4.04
CA ILE A 244 14.60 -1.53 3.50
C ILE A 244 15.29 -0.73 4.58
N GLN A 245 16.07 -1.42 5.42
CA GLN A 245 16.60 -0.81 6.61
C GLN A 245 17.80 0.09 6.31
N LYS A 246 17.69 1.32 6.77
CA LYS A 246 18.84 2.24 6.86
C LYS A 246 19.86 1.75 7.89
N GLU A 247 19.43 1.02 8.93
CA GLU A 247 20.25 0.53 10.04
C GLU A 247 19.89 -0.91 10.39
N THR A 248 20.52 -1.88 9.74
CA THR A 248 20.33 -3.31 10.02
C THR A 248 20.69 -3.71 11.46
N ASP A 249 21.43 -2.86 12.16
CA ASP A 249 21.91 -3.12 13.53
C ASP A 249 20.82 -2.94 14.61
N GLN A 250 19.68 -2.35 14.25
CA GLN A 250 18.61 -2.05 15.22
C GLN A 250 17.60 -3.18 15.39
N ILE A 251 17.52 -4.13 14.44
CA ILE A 251 16.60 -5.26 14.58
C ILE A 251 17.26 -6.36 15.41
N GLU A 252 16.62 -6.74 16.50
CA GLU A 252 17.03 -7.89 17.28
C GLU A 252 16.87 -9.18 16.48
N PRO A 253 17.92 -10.02 16.38
CA PRO A 253 17.85 -11.27 15.66
C PRO A 253 16.90 -12.24 16.34
N ARG A 254 16.09 -12.91 15.54
CA ARG A 254 15.13 -13.89 16.05
C ARG A 254 15.82 -15.14 16.59
N TRP A 255 16.94 -15.52 15.98
CA TRP A 255 17.79 -16.63 16.44
C TRP A 255 19.25 -16.35 16.19
N GLU A 256 20.10 -16.94 17.05
CA GLU A 256 21.54 -16.82 16.95
C GLU A 256 22.17 -18.19 16.76
N PHE A 257 22.92 -18.37 15.66
CA PHE A 257 23.76 -19.52 15.39
C PHE A 257 25.21 -19.16 15.75
N ASP A 258 25.67 -19.63 16.93
CA ASP A 258 27.00 -19.35 17.43
C ASP A 258 27.74 -20.64 17.76
N SER A 259 28.47 -21.17 16.79
CA SER A 259 29.31 -22.38 16.92
C SER A 259 30.53 -22.19 17.82
N THR A 260 30.80 -21.01 18.34
CA THR A 260 31.96 -20.73 19.18
C THR A 260 31.70 -20.92 20.67
N GLN A 261 30.44 -21.03 21.10
CA GLN A 261 30.06 -21.23 22.48
C GLN A 261 29.96 -22.72 22.79
N SER A 262 30.87 -23.18 23.63
CA SER A 262 31.02 -24.61 23.97
C SER A 262 29.99 -25.14 24.97
N ASP A 263 29.25 -24.26 25.63
CA ASP A 263 28.25 -24.58 26.65
C ASP A 263 26.79 -24.56 26.14
N ARG A 264 26.57 -24.08 24.93
CA ARG A 264 25.31 -24.22 24.22
C ARG A 264 25.45 -25.39 23.24
N ALA A 265 24.44 -26.25 23.21
CA ALA A 265 24.26 -27.14 22.09
C ALA A 265 24.06 -26.26 20.84
N ASP A 266 25.16 -25.98 20.16
CA ASP A 266 25.08 -25.36 18.84
C ASP A 266 24.26 -26.31 17.97
N LEU A 267 23.09 -25.82 17.55
CA LEU A 267 22.16 -26.63 16.77
C LEU A 267 22.59 -26.73 15.31
N THR A 268 23.70 -26.08 14.93
CA THR A 268 24.27 -26.09 13.57
C THR A 268 24.96 -27.40 13.29
N ILE A 269 24.54 -28.09 12.22
CA ILE A 269 25.19 -29.30 11.71
C ILE A 269 26.22 -28.93 10.66
N SER A 270 25.88 -28.01 9.75
CA SER A 270 26.80 -27.52 8.73
C SER A 270 26.52 -26.06 8.37
N PHE A 271 27.53 -25.37 7.91
CA PHE A 271 27.50 -24.00 7.43
C PHE A 271 28.29 -23.89 6.14
N SER A 272 27.74 -23.26 5.13
CA SER A 272 28.42 -22.87 3.91
C SER A 272 28.05 -21.47 3.50
N GLU A 273 28.99 -20.73 2.95
CA GLU A 273 28.80 -19.37 2.49
C GLU A 273 29.25 -19.24 1.04
N SER A 274 28.47 -18.60 0.21
CA SER A 274 28.74 -18.38 -1.20
C SER A 274 28.76 -16.90 -1.55
N TYR A 275 29.70 -16.51 -2.40
CA TYR A 275 29.88 -15.11 -2.81
C TYR A 275 29.75 -15.01 -4.32
N ASN A 276 28.76 -14.24 -4.80
CA ASN A 276 28.62 -13.98 -6.22
C ASN A 276 28.94 -12.50 -6.53
N LEU A 277 30.21 -12.25 -6.81
CA LEU A 277 30.72 -10.91 -7.08
C LEU A 277 30.45 -10.40 -8.51
N ARG A 278 29.97 -11.26 -9.41
CA ARG A 278 29.71 -10.86 -10.82
C ARG A 278 28.43 -10.06 -10.99
N ASP A 279 27.42 -10.38 -10.19
CA ASP A 279 26.08 -9.82 -10.35
C ASP A 279 25.84 -8.58 -9.49
N ILE A 280 26.87 -8.12 -8.77
CA ILE A 280 26.79 -6.87 -7.99
C ILE A 280 26.41 -5.71 -8.89
N LYS A 281 25.38 -4.98 -8.48
CA LYS A 281 24.99 -3.69 -9.04
C LYS A 281 24.96 -2.65 -7.91
N ASN A 282 25.71 -1.59 -8.09
CA ASN A 282 25.78 -0.48 -7.13
C ASN A 282 25.28 0.85 -7.71
N ARG A 283 24.70 0.79 -8.90
CA ARG A 283 23.98 1.85 -9.54
C ARG A 283 22.81 1.24 -10.31
N VAL A 284 21.61 1.69 -10.04
CA VAL A 284 20.40 1.28 -10.77
C VAL A 284 19.76 2.51 -11.39
N VAL A 285 19.38 2.39 -12.65
CA VAL A 285 18.66 3.41 -13.41
C VAL A 285 17.41 2.77 -13.99
N ILE A 286 16.26 3.28 -13.61
CA ILE A 286 14.96 2.82 -14.10
C ILE A 286 14.36 3.91 -14.97
N TYR A 287 13.88 3.54 -16.14
CA TYR A 287 13.08 4.41 -17.02
C TYR A 287 11.61 3.99 -16.97
N GLY A 288 10.74 4.98 -16.85
CA GLY A 288 9.28 4.78 -16.90
C GLY A 288 8.71 4.89 -18.32
N SER A 289 7.39 5.00 -18.39
CA SER A 289 6.65 5.18 -19.64
C SER A 289 6.82 6.59 -20.17
N THR A 290 7.18 6.74 -21.44
CA THR A 290 7.26 8.04 -22.10
C THR A 290 5.88 8.66 -22.23
N SER A 291 5.67 9.86 -21.70
CA SER A 291 4.42 10.59 -21.85
C SER A 291 4.14 10.93 -23.31
N THR A 292 2.99 10.53 -23.80
CA THR A 292 2.56 10.86 -25.18
C THR A 292 2.20 12.33 -25.35
N LYS A 293 1.93 13.04 -24.25
CA LYS A 293 1.59 14.47 -24.27
C LYS A 293 2.83 15.35 -24.29
N THR A 294 3.84 15.03 -23.50
CA THR A 294 5.02 15.88 -23.30
C THR A 294 6.28 15.33 -23.95
N GLY A 295 6.32 14.03 -24.27
CA GLY A 295 7.53 13.34 -24.74
C GLY A 295 8.57 13.08 -23.65
N TYR A 296 8.29 13.42 -22.40
CA TYR A 296 9.15 13.16 -21.25
C TYR A 296 9.15 11.66 -20.90
N THR A 297 10.33 11.13 -20.57
CA THR A 297 10.49 9.77 -20.06
C THR A 297 10.94 9.85 -18.62
N PRO A 298 10.10 9.44 -17.65
CA PRO A 298 10.48 9.43 -16.24
C PRO A 298 11.71 8.56 -16.00
N MET A 299 12.56 8.97 -15.05
CA MET A 299 13.79 8.26 -14.72
C MET A 299 14.06 8.32 -13.21
N GLY A 300 14.48 7.19 -12.66
CA GLY A 300 15.00 7.08 -11.31
C GLY A 300 16.43 6.57 -11.31
N GLU A 301 17.34 7.21 -10.61
CA GLU A 301 18.72 6.77 -10.41
C GLU A 301 19.03 6.66 -8.93
N VAL A 302 19.59 5.51 -8.52
CA VAL A 302 20.01 5.25 -7.14
C VAL A 302 21.41 4.62 -7.14
N LYS A 303 22.27 5.04 -6.20
CA LYS A 303 23.64 4.59 -6.07
C LYS A 303 23.96 4.17 -4.63
N ILE A 304 24.85 3.20 -4.45
CA ILE A 304 25.46 2.86 -3.17
C ILE A 304 26.74 3.70 -3.03
N VAL A 305 26.73 4.66 -2.11
CA VAL A 305 27.86 5.58 -1.91
C VAL A 305 28.47 5.50 -0.51
N ASP A 306 27.77 4.90 0.46
CA ASP A 306 28.26 4.82 1.84
C ASP A 306 29.48 3.89 1.95
N ALA A 307 30.56 4.38 2.55
CA ALA A 307 31.81 3.64 2.74
C ALA A 307 31.66 2.40 3.64
N LYS A 308 30.59 2.29 4.44
CA LYS A 308 30.27 1.09 5.24
C LYS A 308 29.80 -0.07 4.38
N ASN A 309 29.26 0.20 3.19
CA ASN A 309 28.89 -0.84 2.26
C ASN A 309 30.11 -1.27 1.43
N PRO A 310 30.51 -2.54 1.45
CA PRO A 310 31.70 -3.00 0.74
C PRO A 310 31.54 -2.94 -0.79
N PHE A 311 30.33 -2.76 -1.29
CA PHE A 311 30.02 -2.70 -2.71
C PHE A 311 29.76 -1.27 -3.21
N ASN A 312 30.09 -0.24 -2.41
CA ASN A 312 29.94 1.15 -2.84
C ASN A 312 30.75 1.46 -4.11
N ILE A 313 30.36 2.53 -4.82
CA ILE A 313 30.94 2.88 -6.12
C ILE A 313 32.44 3.20 -6.05
N ASP A 314 32.95 3.68 -4.92
CA ASP A 314 34.36 4.02 -4.73
C ASP A 314 35.20 2.76 -4.47
N ALA A 315 34.63 1.75 -3.79
CA ALA A 315 35.31 0.51 -3.44
C ALA A 315 35.47 -0.46 -4.63
N VAL A 316 34.40 -0.64 -5.42
CA VAL A 316 34.38 -1.69 -6.49
C VAL A 316 34.17 -1.12 -7.90
N GLY A 317 34.15 0.20 -8.05
CA GLY A 317 33.83 0.88 -9.30
C GLY A 317 32.33 0.85 -9.64
N GLN A 318 31.89 1.69 -10.53
CA GLN A 318 30.48 1.80 -10.92
C GLN A 318 30.03 0.59 -11.73
N ARG A 319 28.99 -0.10 -11.24
CA ARG A 319 28.39 -1.28 -11.88
C ARG A 319 26.89 -1.02 -12.05
N THR A 320 26.52 -0.59 -13.26
CA THR A 320 25.16 -0.12 -13.55
C THR A 320 24.25 -1.26 -13.99
N LYS A 321 23.02 -1.29 -13.46
CA LYS A 321 21.84 -1.92 -14.06
C LYS A 321 20.97 -0.82 -14.67
N VAL A 322 20.47 -1.03 -15.87
CA VAL A 322 19.47 -0.17 -16.51
C VAL A 322 18.28 -1.03 -16.84
N ASP A 323 17.08 -0.59 -16.47
CA ASP A 323 15.84 -1.29 -16.77
C ASP A 323 14.76 -0.29 -17.17
N THR A 324 13.67 -0.79 -17.76
CA THR A 324 12.53 0.02 -18.19
C THR A 324 11.25 -0.65 -17.74
N ASP A 325 10.36 0.13 -17.09
CA ASP A 325 9.05 -0.32 -16.66
C ASP A 325 7.96 0.64 -17.15
N THR A 326 7.18 0.20 -18.10
CA THR A 326 6.12 0.99 -18.72
C THR A 326 4.92 1.29 -17.81
N ASN A 327 4.86 0.67 -16.64
CA ASN A 327 3.84 0.94 -15.63
C ASN A 327 4.16 2.19 -14.80
N LEU A 328 5.43 2.61 -14.80
CA LEU A 328 5.89 3.77 -14.03
C LEU A 328 5.71 5.04 -14.87
N THR A 329 5.04 6.03 -14.31
CA THR A 329 4.64 7.24 -15.02
C THR A 329 5.30 8.51 -14.51
N ASN A 330 6.05 8.44 -13.39
CA ASN A 330 6.77 9.55 -12.80
C ASN A 330 8.13 9.13 -12.21
N ASP A 331 8.98 10.11 -11.92
CA ASP A 331 10.34 9.87 -11.43
C ASP A 331 10.37 9.21 -10.05
N ILE A 332 9.42 9.52 -9.17
CA ILE A 332 9.36 8.95 -7.82
C ILE A 332 9.16 7.44 -7.89
N GLN A 333 8.23 6.98 -8.71
CA GLN A 333 8.01 5.55 -8.92
C GLN A 333 9.25 4.87 -9.48
N CYS A 334 9.95 5.55 -10.41
CA CYS A 334 11.22 5.05 -10.95
C CYS A 334 12.30 4.98 -9.87
N ILE A 335 12.39 5.97 -8.98
CA ILE A 335 13.32 5.99 -7.83
C ILE A 335 12.96 4.90 -6.84
N ALA A 336 11.67 4.74 -6.48
CA ALA A 336 11.22 3.71 -5.56
C ALA A 336 11.60 2.30 -6.07
N LYS A 337 11.36 2.03 -7.35
CA LYS A 337 11.77 0.78 -7.98
C LYS A 337 13.29 0.62 -8.01
N ALA A 338 14.03 1.68 -8.34
CA ALA A 338 15.49 1.64 -8.36
C ALA A 338 16.06 1.38 -6.95
N ARG A 339 15.46 1.94 -5.89
CA ARG A 339 15.82 1.68 -4.48
C ARG A 339 15.66 0.21 -4.12
N TYR A 340 14.52 -0.36 -4.46
CA TYR A 340 14.27 -1.76 -4.17
C TYR A 340 15.24 -2.67 -4.92
N GLU A 341 15.44 -2.46 -6.22
CA GLU A 341 16.33 -3.26 -7.03
C GLU A 341 17.79 -3.17 -6.58
N ILE A 342 18.26 -1.96 -6.20
CA ILE A 342 19.63 -1.82 -5.69
C ILE A 342 19.78 -2.48 -4.31
N TRP A 343 18.75 -2.38 -3.47
CA TRP A 343 18.73 -3.07 -2.18
C TRP A 343 18.82 -4.59 -2.36
N GLN A 344 18.01 -5.17 -3.24
CA GLN A 344 18.09 -6.60 -3.57
C GLN A 344 19.48 -6.99 -4.03
N THR A 345 20.04 -6.27 -5.02
CA THR A 345 21.36 -6.61 -5.58
C THR A 345 22.50 -6.39 -4.58
N ALA A 346 22.34 -5.50 -3.61
CA ALA A 346 23.33 -5.28 -2.55
C ALA A 346 23.37 -6.41 -1.50
N HIS A 347 22.24 -7.09 -1.27
CA HIS A 347 22.13 -8.10 -0.22
C HIS A 347 22.23 -9.54 -0.74
N PHE A 348 21.72 -9.83 -1.94
CA PHE A 348 21.66 -11.20 -2.45
C PHE A 348 23.01 -11.78 -2.95
N GLN A 349 24.11 -11.05 -2.82
CA GLN A 349 25.42 -11.48 -3.32
C GLN A 349 26.16 -12.44 -2.39
N GLU A 350 25.88 -12.37 -1.09
CA GLU A 350 26.45 -13.27 -0.10
C GLU A 350 25.32 -14.11 0.52
N LYS A 351 25.30 -15.40 0.17
CA LYS A 351 24.30 -16.34 0.68
C LYS A 351 24.95 -17.35 1.62
N ALA A 352 24.31 -17.57 2.74
CA ALA A 352 24.65 -18.64 3.67
C ALA A 352 23.61 -19.76 3.57
N THR A 353 24.08 -20.99 3.63
CA THR A 353 23.24 -22.17 3.84
C THR A 353 23.64 -22.82 5.15
N ILE A 354 22.68 -22.98 6.04
CA ILE A 354 22.82 -23.59 7.36
C ILE A 354 22.01 -24.86 7.38
N THR A 355 22.61 -25.98 7.75
CA THR A 355 21.87 -27.17 8.19
C THR A 355 21.91 -27.21 9.70
N SER A 356 20.75 -27.34 10.32
CA SER A 356 20.62 -27.37 11.78
C SER A 356 19.60 -28.40 12.25
N ILE A 357 19.62 -28.69 13.54
CA ILE A 357 18.51 -29.33 14.19
C ILE A 357 17.30 -28.39 14.11
N PRO A 358 16.06 -28.88 13.84
CA PRO A 358 14.91 -28.02 13.59
C PRO A 358 14.64 -26.97 14.68
N ILE A 359 14.44 -25.73 14.25
CA ILE A 359 14.06 -24.58 15.06
C ILE A 359 12.71 -24.08 14.54
N TYR A 360 11.63 -24.52 15.17
CA TYR A 360 10.26 -24.34 14.65
C TYR A 360 9.70 -22.94 14.79
N VAL A 361 10.46 -21.99 15.36
CA VAL A 361 10.06 -20.59 15.55
C VAL A 361 10.56 -19.66 14.44
N LEU A 362 11.27 -20.20 13.46
CA LEU A 362 11.81 -19.43 12.34
C LEU A 362 10.86 -19.46 11.13
N ASP A 363 10.79 -18.33 10.45
CA ASP A 363 10.10 -18.17 9.18
C ASP A 363 10.96 -17.40 8.17
N THR A 364 10.57 -17.37 6.92
CA THR A 364 11.20 -16.54 5.90
C THR A 364 11.11 -15.06 6.24
N ASN A 365 12.13 -14.29 5.85
CA ASN A 365 12.36 -12.88 6.21
C ASN A 365 12.68 -12.62 7.69
N ASP A 366 12.75 -13.65 8.55
CA ASP A 366 13.30 -13.48 9.88
C ASP A 366 14.79 -13.14 9.80
N ILE A 367 15.23 -12.23 10.67
CA ILE A 367 16.65 -11.90 10.81
C ILE A 367 17.29 -12.87 11.80
N ILE A 368 18.37 -13.49 11.36
CA ILE A 368 19.20 -14.36 12.20
C ILE A 368 20.63 -13.82 12.26
N THR A 369 21.35 -14.17 13.30
CA THR A 369 22.79 -13.96 13.35
C THR A 369 23.53 -15.27 13.23
N ILE A 370 24.63 -15.23 12.49
CA ILE A 370 25.52 -16.36 12.32
C ILE A 370 26.92 -15.92 12.67
N THR A 371 27.57 -16.65 13.58
CA THR A 371 29.00 -16.51 13.85
C THR A 371 29.77 -17.45 12.91
N ASN A 372 30.55 -16.86 12.01
CA ASN A 372 31.40 -17.66 11.10
C ASN A 372 32.39 -18.52 11.91
N PRO A 373 32.37 -19.85 11.77
CA PRO A 373 33.17 -20.72 12.60
C PRO A 373 34.69 -20.52 12.41
N THR A 374 35.12 -19.96 11.28
CA THR A 374 36.54 -19.73 10.96
C THR A 374 37.01 -18.35 11.37
N THR A 375 36.31 -17.29 10.97
CA THR A 375 36.74 -15.90 11.26
C THR A 375 36.31 -15.42 12.63
N LYS A 376 35.34 -16.08 13.28
CA LYS A 376 34.70 -15.68 14.54
C LYS A 376 33.92 -14.36 14.45
N GLU A 377 33.72 -13.85 13.28
CA GLU A 377 32.93 -12.67 13.04
C GLU A 377 31.43 -13.02 12.99
N LYS A 378 30.63 -12.14 13.53
CA LYS A 378 29.17 -12.29 13.64
C LYS A 378 28.50 -11.37 12.64
N TYR A 379 27.66 -11.94 11.79
CA TYR A 379 26.92 -11.20 10.78
C TYR A 379 25.43 -11.48 10.86
N ARG A 380 24.62 -10.57 10.32
CA ARG A 380 23.17 -10.70 10.22
C ARG A 380 22.78 -11.17 8.83
N TYR A 381 21.79 -12.04 8.80
CA TYR A 381 21.24 -12.62 7.58
C TYR A 381 19.71 -12.58 7.65
N SER A 382 19.05 -12.38 6.50
CA SER A 382 17.62 -12.57 6.34
C SER A 382 17.35 -13.91 5.68
N ILE A 383 16.36 -14.64 6.16
CA ILE A 383 16.04 -15.99 5.68
C ILE A 383 15.26 -15.92 4.36
N ASP A 384 15.82 -16.50 3.29
CA ASP A 384 15.20 -16.62 1.98
C ASP A 384 14.29 -17.85 1.90
N SER A 385 14.76 -18.97 2.43
CA SER A 385 13.99 -20.23 2.40
C SER A 385 14.36 -21.16 3.54
N ILE A 386 13.39 -21.97 3.92
CA ILE A 386 13.52 -23.03 4.92
C ILE A 386 13.04 -24.35 4.29
N SER A 387 13.81 -25.42 4.47
CA SER A 387 13.39 -26.80 4.23
C SER A 387 13.51 -27.58 5.53
N LEU A 388 12.40 -28.15 5.97
CA LEU A 388 12.27 -28.80 7.26
C LEU A 388 11.79 -30.25 7.07
N ASN A 389 12.55 -31.23 7.56
CA ASN A 389 12.12 -32.61 7.64
C ASN A 389 11.41 -32.88 8.97
N LEU A 390 10.26 -33.56 8.90
CA LEU A 390 9.35 -33.80 10.05
C LEU A 390 9.65 -35.12 10.81
N GLY A 391 10.72 -35.82 10.48
CA GLY A 391 11.10 -37.05 11.18
C GLY A 391 11.82 -36.82 12.52
N VAL A 392 11.98 -37.88 13.31
CA VAL A 392 12.69 -37.83 14.60
C VAL A 392 14.15 -37.43 14.43
N GLU A 393 14.75 -37.79 13.31
CA GLU A 393 16.11 -37.38 12.90
C GLU A 393 16.08 -36.25 11.87
N GLY A 394 14.98 -35.46 11.89
CA GLY A 394 14.77 -34.39 10.92
C GLY A 394 15.82 -33.30 11.04
N GLU A 395 16.27 -32.84 9.90
CA GLU A 395 17.14 -31.68 9.76
C GLU A 395 16.37 -30.50 9.17
N MET A 396 16.82 -29.29 9.48
CA MET A 396 16.35 -28.05 8.89
C MET A 396 17.47 -27.42 8.09
N SER A 397 17.20 -27.12 6.82
CA SER A 397 18.11 -26.36 5.97
C SER A 397 17.56 -24.95 5.78
N ILE A 398 18.37 -23.94 6.07
CA ILE A 398 18.05 -22.51 5.92
C ILE A 398 18.98 -21.94 4.86
N THR A 399 18.41 -21.28 3.85
CA THR A 399 19.17 -20.40 2.95
C THR A 399 18.85 -18.97 3.32
N ALA A 400 19.87 -18.15 3.52
CA ALA A 400 19.73 -16.76 3.93
C ALA A 400 20.74 -15.86 3.22
N HIS A 401 20.40 -14.61 2.99
CA HIS A 401 21.33 -13.62 2.45
C HIS A 401 21.82 -12.68 3.54
N LYS A 402 23.08 -12.25 3.41
CA LYS A 402 23.72 -11.36 4.36
C LYS A 402 23.21 -9.94 4.24
N LEU A 403 22.95 -9.31 5.37
CA LEU A 403 22.45 -7.93 5.43
C LEU A 403 23.63 -6.95 5.56
N TYR A 404 23.62 -5.93 4.71
CA TYR A 404 24.54 -4.81 4.75
C TYR A 404 23.79 -3.49 4.95
N TYR A 405 24.45 -2.53 5.58
CA TYR A 405 23.99 -1.16 5.56
C TYR A 405 24.08 -0.62 4.12
N VAL A 406 22.94 -0.17 3.59
CA VAL A 406 22.87 0.38 2.25
C VAL A 406 22.65 1.89 2.34
N GLY A 407 23.74 2.67 2.37
CA GLY A 407 23.69 4.11 2.25
C GLY A 407 23.43 4.49 0.79
N LEU A 408 22.24 4.99 0.51
CA LEU A 408 21.82 5.36 -0.83
C LEU A 408 21.91 6.88 -1.03
N ASP A 409 22.35 7.30 -2.23
CA ASP A 409 22.33 8.68 -2.69
C ASP A 409 21.29 8.82 -3.80
N TYR A 410 20.31 9.68 -3.57
CA TYR A 410 19.22 9.98 -4.49
C TYR A 410 19.51 11.21 -5.37
N GLY A 411 20.63 11.88 -5.16
CA GLY A 411 21.02 13.07 -5.90
C GLY A 411 20.08 14.25 -5.66
N THR A 412 20.25 14.96 -4.54
CA THR A 412 19.59 16.27 -4.34
C THR A 412 20.46 17.35 -4.95
N ALA A 413 20.01 17.99 -6.03
CA ALA A 413 20.58 19.25 -6.51
C ALA A 413 19.75 20.42 -5.96
N ASP A 414 20.41 21.51 -5.59
CA ASP A 414 19.75 22.80 -5.33
C ASP A 414 19.13 23.30 -6.64
N ILE A 415 17.85 23.01 -6.84
CA ILE A 415 17.13 23.39 -8.05
C ILE A 415 16.47 24.77 -7.78
N PRO A 416 16.75 25.82 -8.58
CA PRO A 416 16.21 27.16 -8.33
C PRO A 416 14.68 27.22 -8.20
N VAL A 417 13.95 26.41 -8.97
CA VAL A 417 12.49 26.33 -8.91
C VAL A 417 11.99 25.73 -7.58
N VAL A 418 12.69 24.76 -7.01
CA VAL A 418 12.38 24.20 -5.68
C VAL A 418 12.52 25.27 -4.61
N THR A 419 13.59 26.07 -4.66
CA THR A 419 13.79 27.21 -3.76
C THR A 419 12.67 28.25 -3.90
N ALA A 420 12.21 28.51 -5.13
CA ALA A 420 11.09 29.39 -5.39
C ALA A 420 9.77 28.89 -4.83
N LEU A 421 9.45 27.61 -5.05
CA LEU A 421 8.24 26.97 -4.49
C LEU A 421 8.28 26.94 -2.96
N LYS A 422 9.42 26.57 -2.36
CA LYS A 422 9.60 26.64 -0.89
C LYS A 422 9.35 28.07 -0.35
N LYS A 423 9.78 29.10 -1.06
CA LYS A 423 9.48 30.49 -0.69
C LYS A 423 7.98 30.78 -0.67
N GLY A 424 7.24 30.37 -1.69
CA GLY A 424 5.78 30.55 -1.74
C GLY A 424 5.07 29.84 -0.58
N ILE A 425 5.48 28.63 -0.29
CA ILE A 425 4.87 27.82 0.78
C ILE A 425 5.25 28.37 2.17
N GLN A 426 6.53 28.61 2.43
CA GLN A 426 7.03 28.94 3.78
C GLN A 426 6.93 30.42 4.12
N GLN A 427 7.14 31.31 3.15
CA GLN A 427 7.21 32.76 3.39
C GLN A 427 5.92 33.48 2.99
N LEU A 428 5.30 33.09 1.87
CA LEU A 428 4.06 33.67 1.39
C LEU A 428 2.82 32.94 1.90
N GLY A 429 2.97 31.74 2.47
CA GLY A 429 1.91 31.01 3.15
C GLY A 429 0.82 30.47 2.22
N TRP A 430 1.14 30.11 0.98
CA TRP A 430 0.15 29.65 0.00
C TRP A 430 -0.74 28.48 0.50
N LEU A 431 -0.16 27.51 1.19
CA LEU A 431 -0.93 26.39 1.75
C LEU A 431 -1.78 26.82 2.96
N SER A 432 -1.21 27.62 3.88
CA SER A 432 -1.94 28.07 5.07
C SER A 432 -3.08 29.04 4.73
N LEU A 433 -2.88 29.91 3.76
CA LEU A 433 -3.94 30.82 3.25
C LEU A 433 -5.05 30.04 2.53
N GLY A 434 -4.68 29.02 1.74
CA GLY A 434 -5.64 28.10 1.12
C GLY A 434 -6.49 27.39 2.17
N GLU A 435 -5.86 26.83 3.21
CA GLU A 435 -6.59 26.16 4.30
C GLU A 435 -7.48 27.15 5.09
N GLN A 436 -7.01 28.36 5.34
CA GLN A 436 -7.82 29.36 6.01
C GLN A 436 -9.09 29.69 5.20
N ARG A 437 -8.95 29.80 3.88
CA ARG A 437 -10.10 30.01 2.97
C ARG A 437 -11.10 28.86 3.05
N ILE A 438 -10.61 27.62 3.04
CA ILE A 438 -11.43 26.40 3.18
C ILE A 438 -12.14 26.41 4.52
N LYS A 439 -11.44 26.69 5.60
CA LYS A 439 -12.00 26.76 6.95
C LYS A 439 -13.10 27.82 7.04
N ASP A 440 -12.84 29.02 6.53
CA ASP A 440 -13.79 30.13 6.59
C ASP A 440 -15.05 29.87 5.74
N CYS A 441 -14.89 29.25 4.57
CA CYS A 441 -15.99 29.07 3.63
C CYS A 441 -16.70 27.71 3.81
N TYR A 442 -15.98 26.63 3.97
CA TYR A 442 -16.53 25.27 4.06
C TYR A 442 -16.72 24.80 5.51
N GLY A 443 -16.10 25.46 6.48
CA GLY A 443 -16.20 25.11 7.89
C GLY A 443 -15.41 23.86 8.27
N ILE A 444 -14.48 23.42 7.44
CA ILE A 444 -13.61 22.26 7.66
C ILE A 444 -12.13 22.68 7.57
N SER A 445 -11.28 21.99 8.29
CA SER A 445 -9.82 22.21 8.29
C SER A 445 -9.11 20.92 8.70
N GLY A 446 -7.80 20.86 8.53
CA GLY A 446 -6.99 19.78 9.09
C GLY A 446 -7.06 19.71 10.61
N ASN A 447 -6.68 18.57 11.18
CA ASN A 447 -6.82 18.28 12.63
C ASN A 447 -5.63 18.77 13.50
N GLY A 448 -4.61 19.39 12.90
CA GLY A 448 -3.43 19.93 13.58
C GLY A 448 -2.33 18.91 13.90
N ASN A 449 -2.56 17.63 13.65
CA ASN A 449 -1.61 16.56 13.97
C ASN A 449 -1.06 15.83 12.75
N ASN A 450 -1.82 15.83 11.66
CA ASN A 450 -1.45 15.13 10.43
C ASN A 450 -0.37 15.92 9.65
N ILE A 451 0.30 15.22 8.76
CA ILE A 451 1.46 15.74 8.01
C ILE A 451 1.05 15.90 6.55
N ILE A 452 1.48 16.99 5.92
CA ILE A 452 1.62 17.09 4.47
C ILE A 452 3.10 17.01 4.14
N MET A 453 3.47 15.93 3.48
CA MET A 453 4.81 15.73 2.92
C MET A 453 4.86 16.43 1.57
N ILE A 454 5.74 17.40 1.42
CA ILE A 454 5.90 18.14 0.18
C ILE A 454 7.04 17.52 -0.61
N ARG A 455 6.73 17.09 -1.82
CA ARG A 455 7.63 16.37 -2.70
C ARG A 455 7.74 17.10 -4.04
N PHE A 456 8.97 17.24 -4.53
CA PHE A 456 9.25 17.84 -5.81
C PHE A 456 9.61 16.76 -6.82
N VAL A 457 8.88 16.71 -7.93
CA VAL A 457 9.05 15.73 -9.01
C VAL A 457 9.32 16.44 -10.34
N SER A 458 9.80 15.71 -11.33
CA SER A 458 10.02 16.22 -12.67
C SER A 458 9.47 15.25 -13.69
N ASN A 459 8.18 15.41 -14.04
CA ASN A 459 7.46 14.55 -14.97
C ASN A 459 7.37 15.12 -16.40
N GLY A 460 7.98 16.29 -16.62
CA GLY A 460 7.94 17.02 -17.87
C GLY A 460 6.76 17.99 -18.00
N ALA A 461 7.04 19.18 -18.55
CA ALA A 461 6.08 20.27 -18.63
C ALA A 461 4.80 19.91 -19.42
N GLY A 462 3.65 20.38 -18.94
CA GLY A 462 2.33 20.24 -19.59
C GLY A 462 1.45 19.12 -19.05
N GLY A 463 1.89 18.43 -18.01
CA GLY A 463 1.10 17.45 -17.26
C GLY A 463 0.27 18.07 -16.13
N GLU A 464 0.04 17.31 -15.09
CA GLU A 464 -0.53 17.74 -13.82
C GLU A 464 0.53 18.52 -13.04
N GLN A 465 0.19 19.75 -12.61
CA GLN A 465 1.16 20.64 -11.94
C GLN A 465 1.41 20.24 -10.50
N ALA A 466 0.37 19.75 -9.85
CA ALA A 466 0.38 19.30 -8.47
C ALA A 466 -0.70 18.26 -8.25
N ALA A 467 -0.50 17.39 -7.24
CA ALA A 467 -1.47 16.42 -6.80
C ALA A 467 -1.34 16.17 -5.29
N VAL A 468 -2.46 15.98 -4.60
CA VAL A 468 -2.48 15.49 -3.23
C VAL A 468 -2.88 14.02 -3.20
N GLN A 469 -2.02 13.20 -2.62
CA GLN A 469 -2.26 11.80 -2.37
C GLN A 469 -2.46 11.55 -0.89
N GLY A 470 -3.52 10.86 -0.54
CA GLY A 470 -3.83 10.48 0.84
C GLY A 470 -3.80 8.98 1.03
N TYR A 471 -3.46 8.53 2.24
CA TYR A 471 -3.31 7.12 2.57
C TYR A 471 -4.46 6.62 3.43
N TYR A 472 -4.82 5.35 3.27
CA TYR A 472 -6.00 4.74 3.89
C TYR A 472 -6.05 4.89 5.42
N THR A 473 -4.94 4.75 6.11
CA THR A 473 -4.86 4.84 7.58
C THR A 473 -3.78 5.78 8.08
N THR A 474 -2.99 6.37 7.17
CA THR A 474 -1.88 7.23 7.55
C THR A 474 -2.35 8.60 8.00
N LYS A 475 -1.53 9.22 8.85
CA LYS A 475 -1.65 10.62 9.24
C LYS A 475 -0.84 11.54 8.33
N THR A 476 -0.33 11.02 7.23
CA THR A 476 0.51 11.73 6.27
C THR A 476 -0.19 11.74 4.91
N GLN A 477 -0.20 12.88 4.26
CA GLN A 477 -0.61 13.05 2.87
C GLN A 477 0.57 13.65 2.11
N THR A 478 0.73 13.30 0.83
CA THR A 478 1.78 13.87 -0.01
C THR A 478 1.20 14.92 -0.93
N LEU A 479 1.86 16.08 -0.96
CA LEU A 479 1.67 17.08 -1.99
C LEU A 479 2.84 16.97 -2.96
N GLU A 480 2.61 16.39 -4.13
CA GLU A 480 3.56 16.38 -5.23
C GLU A 480 3.48 17.67 -6.02
N LEU A 481 4.63 18.23 -6.38
CA LEU A 481 4.75 19.42 -7.21
C LEU A 481 5.68 19.12 -8.39
N ASP A 482 5.14 19.14 -9.61
CA ASP A 482 5.93 18.91 -10.81
C ASP A 482 6.73 20.17 -11.16
N ILE A 483 8.01 20.16 -10.78
CA ILE A 483 8.89 21.32 -10.98
C ILE A 483 9.04 21.72 -12.44
N SER A 484 8.83 20.80 -13.38
CA SER A 484 8.87 21.10 -14.82
C SER A 484 7.79 22.10 -15.24
N ASP A 485 6.70 22.17 -14.50
CA ASP A 485 5.59 23.08 -14.75
C ASP A 485 5.77 24.45 -14.08
N PHE A 486 6.78 24.58 -13.22
CA PHE A 486 7.09 25.79 -12.47
C PHE A 486 8.46 26.42 -12.85
N GLU A 487 9.13 25.93 -13.90
CA GLU A 487 10.45 26.44 -14.31
C GLU A 487 10.47 27.94 -14.59
N SER A 488 9.35 28.49 -15.04
CA SER A 488 9.18 29.93 -15.31
C SER A 488 8.55 30.69 -14.14
N LEU A 489 8.43 30.07 -12.95
CA LEU A 489 7.81 30.68 -11.78
C LEU A 489 8.49 31.99 -11.42
N ASN A 490 7.70 33.06 -11.36
CA ASN A 490 8.16 34.39 -10.99
C ASN A 490 7.24 35.01 -9.92
N PHE A 491 7.77 36.01 -9.22
CA PHE A 491 7.08 36.71 -8.13
C PHE A 491 6.83 38.19 -8.50
N GLN A 492 6.33 38.47 -9.70
CA GLN A 492 5.78 39.78 -10.02
C GLN A 492 4.56 40.11 -9.18
N SER A 493 3.82 39.06 -8.76
CA SER A 493 2.82 39.10 -7.68
C SER A 493 3.16 38.05 -6.62
N GLU A 494 2.57 38.18 -5.42
CA GLU A 494 2.72 37.22 -4.33
C GLU A 494 2.00 35.89 -4.64
N SER A 495 1.13 35.86 -5.65
CA SER A 495 0.45 34.64 -6.13
C SER A 495 1.36 33.71 -6.92
N GLY A 496 2.47 34.20 -7.46
CA GLY A 496 3.46 33.43 -8.21
C GLY A 496 2.96 33.00 -9.59
N ASP A 497 3.27 33.78 -10.63
CA ASP A 497 2.94 33.45 -12.02
C ASP A 497 3.83 32.27 -12.49
N THR A 498 3.23 31.18 -12.92
CA THR A 498 3.95 29.99 -13.41
C THR A 498 4.56 30.18 -14.80
N GLY A 499 4.10 31.18 -15.54
CA GLY A 499 4.52 31.46 -16.91
C GLY A 499 3.94 30.52 -17.97
N ARG A 500 3.10 29.56 -17.61
CA ARG A 500 2.50 28.59 -18.56
C ARG A 500 1.37 29.20 -19.37
N SER A 501 0.47 29.91 -18.72
CA SER A 501 -0.66 30.58 -19.38
C SER A 501 -1.15 31.74 -18.55
N SER A 502 -1.89 32.67 -19.17
CA SER A 502 -2.52 33.77 -18.43
C SER A 502 -3.48 33.29 -17.37
N GLY A 503 -3.27 33.65 -16.11
CA GLY A 503 -4.08 33.26 -14.98
C GLY A 503 -3.63 31.96 -14.30
N ASP A 504 -2.49 31.41 -14.69
CA ASP A 504 -1.90 30.23 -14.06
C ASP A 504 -0.95 30.66 -12.94
N TYR A 505 -1.44 30.63 -11.71
CA TYR A 505 -0.74 31.10 -10.51
C TYR A 505 -0.56 29.95 -9.51
N ALA A 506 0.62 29.86 -8.92
CA ALA A 506 1.02 28.78 -8.03
C ALA A 506 0.17 28.71 -6.73
N ASP A 507 -0.21 29.87 -6.15
CA ASP A 507 -1.06 29.90 -4.97
C ASP A 507 -2.44 29.26 -5.21
N ARG A 508 -2.97 29.40 -6.42
CA ARG A 508 -4.25 28.80 -6.84
C ARG A 508 -4.12 27.30 -7.00
N VAL A 509 -3.05 26.83 -7.61
CA VAL A 509 -2.73 25.40 -7.72
C VAL A 509 -2.66 24.78 -6.32
N LEU A 510 -1.93 25.41 -5.42
CA LEU A 510 -1.76 24.92 -4.05
C LEU A 510 -3.05 25.00 -3.22
N ALA A 511 -3.90 26.01 -3.44
CA ALA A 511 -5.21 26.10 -2.79
C ALA A 511 -6.18 24.99 -3.27
N HIS A 512 -6.10 24.62 -4.55
CA HIS A 512 -6.80 23.48 -5.12
C HIS A 512 -6.39 22.19 -4.38
N GLU A 513 -5.09 21.91 -4.32
CA GLU A 513 -4.57 20.71 -3.67
C GLU A 513 -4.83 20.68 -2.16
N MET A 514 -4.73 21.84 -1.49
CA MET A 514 -5.10 21.93 -0.08
C MET A 514 -6.56 21.59 0.18
N THR A 515 -7.46 21.82 -0.78
CA THR A 515 -8.86 21.41 -0.64
C THR A 515 -8.97 19.89 -0.59
N HIS A 516 -8.24 19.18 -1.44
CA HIS A 516 -8.17 17.72 -1.40
C HIS A 516 -7.58 17.22 -0.08
N ALA A 517 -6.48 17.82 0.38
CA ALA A 517 -5.84 17.44 1.65
C ALA A 517 -6.79 17.60 2.85
N VAL A 518 -7.52 18.72 2.92
CA VAL A 518 -8.49 18.97 3.99
C VAL A 518 -9.67 18.01 3.92
N MET A 519 -10.19 17.72 2.73
CA MET A 519 -11.28 16.76 2.56
C MET A 519 -10.85 15.36 2.98
N ASN A 520 -9.66 14.92 2.59
CA ASN A 520 -9.10 13.62 2.98
C ASN A 520 -8.95 13.51 4.50
N ASP A 521 -8.46 14.58 5.15
CA ASP A 521 -8.29 14.59 6.62
C ASP A 521 -9.62 14.63 7.36
N TYR A 522 -10.60 15.38 6.83
CA TYR A 522 -11.90 15.56 7.46
C TYR A 522 -12.80 14.34 7.36
N TYR A 523 -12.86 13.70 6.19
CA TYR A 523 -13.75 12.57 5.93
C TYR A 523 -13.06 11.22 6.12
N GLY A 524 -11.77 11.14 5.90
CA GLY A 524 -11.00 9.93 5.63
C GLY A 524 -10.76 9.76 4.13
N VAL A 525 -9.60 9.21 3.77
CA VAL A 525 -9.19 9.04 2.36
C VAL A 525 -10.15 8.13 1.60
N THR A 526 -10.58 7.04 2.23
CA THR A 526 -11.55 6.09 1.62
C THR A 526 -12.89 6.75 1.34
N GLU A 527 -13.42 7.48 2.32
CA GLU A 527 -14.70 8.17 2.21
C GLU A 527 -14.62 9.27 1.15
N THR A 528 -13.49 9.97 1.06
CA THR A 528 -13.27 10.97 0.01
C THR A 528 -13.13 10.31 -1.36
N ALA A 529 -12.44 9.18 -1.46
CA ALA A 529 -12.23 8.48 -2.73
C ALA A 529 -13.54 8.07 -3.39
N ILE A 530 -14.54 7.62 -2.62
CA ILE A 530 -15.84 7.20 -3.15
C ILE A 530 -16.82 8.35 -3.43
N MET A 531 -16.47 9.59 -3.06
CA MET A 531 -17.29 10.77 -3.42
C MET A 531 -17.23 11.02 -4.93
N PRO A 532 -18.30 11.59 -5.52
CA PRO A 532 -18.29 11.95 -6.93
C PRO A 532 -17.11 12.86 -7.27
N THR A 533 -16.38 12.56 -8.34
CA THR A 533 -15.22 13.36 -8.77
C THR A 533 -15.58 14.81 -9.02
N TRP A 534 -16.73 15.08 -9.67
CA TRP A 534 -17.20 16.45 -9.88
C TRP A 534 -17.33 17.26 -8.59
N PHE A 535 -17.67 16.62 -7.46
CA PHE A 535 -17.78 17.32 -6.18
C PHE A 535 -16.40 17.66 -5.61
N LYS A 536 -15.47 16.71 -5.64
CA LYS A 536 -14.10 16.92 -5.14
C LYS A 536 -13.41 18.03 -5.93
N GLU A 537 -13.34 17.85 -7.24
CA GLU A 537 -12.70 18.82 -8.14
C GLU A 537 -13.44 20.17 -8.16
N GLY A 538 -14.76 20.13 -8.15
CA GLY A 538 -15.57 21.34 -8.13
C GLY A 538 -15.41 22.16 -6.86
N MET A 539 -15.25 21.54 -5.68
CA MET A 539 -14.93 22.24 -4.43
C MET A 539 -13.51 22.80 -4.44
N ALA A 540 -12.56 22.08 -5.00
CA ALA A 540 -11.19 22.54 -5.17
C ALA A 540 -11.12 23.78 -6.10
N GLU A 541 -11.79 23.72 -7.26
CA GLU A 541 -11.93 24.88 -8.17
C GLU A 541 -12.69 26.06 -7.52
N LEU A 542 -13.70 25.79 -6.71
CA LEU A 542 -14.49 26.82 -6.05
C LEU A 542 -13.69 27.59 -4.98
N THR A 543 -12.68 26.97 -4.38
CA THR A 543 -11.82 27.60 -3.38
C THR A 543 -11.09 28.81 -3.94
N HIS A 544 -10.58 28.73 -5.19
CA HIS A 544 -9.83 29.79 -5.83
C HIS A 544 -10.55 30.46 -7.00
N GLY A 545 -11.68 29.88 -7.44
CA GLY A 545 -12.44 30.34 -8.60
C GLY A 545 -11.93 29.79 -9.93
N ALA A 546 -12.82 29.67 -10.89
CA ALA A 546 -12.52 29.06 -12.20
C ALA A 546 -12.73 30.05 -13.37
N LYS A 547 -12.65 31.36 -13.12
CA LYS A 547 -12.99 32.38 -14.12
C LYS A 547 -12.04 32.35 -15.33
N GLU A 548 -10.73 32.20 -15.12
CA GLU A 548 -9.74 32.11 -16.18
C GLU A 548 -9.89 30.81 -16.97
N ARG A 549 -10.14 29.68 -16.29
CA ARG A 549 -10.44 28.41 -16.94
C ARG A 549 -11.72 28.48 -17.77
N TYR A 550 -12.77 29.15 -17.24
CA TYR A 550 -13.97 29.43 -18.00
C TYR A 550 -13.66 30.28 -19.24
N ARG A 551 -12.84 31.32 -19.12
CA ARG A 551 -12.47 32.21 -20.23
C ARG A 551 -11.60 31.51 -21.28
N SER A 552 -10.77 30.57 -20.90
CA SER A 552 -9.91 29.81 -21.83
C SER A 552 -10.70 28.87 -22.76
N LEU A 553 -11.95 28.54 -22.39
CA LEU A 553 -12.81 27.72 -23.24
C LEU A 553 -13.21 28.48 -24.50
N THR A 554 -12.74 28.03 -25.65
CA THR A 554 -12.94 28.64 -26.98
C THR A 554 -13.82 27.77 -27.88
N GLY A 555 -14.13 28.26 -29.06
CA GLY A 555 -14.90 27.49 -30.08
C GLY A 555 -16.42 27.67 -30.01
N PHE A 556 -16.94 28.51 -29.11
CA PHE A 556 -18.36 28.78 -29.00
C PHE A 556 -18.76 30.02 -29.82
N SER A 557 -19.92 29.96 -30.47
CA SER A 557 -20.42 31.06 -31.31
C SER A 557 -20.78 32.32 -30.51
N ASN A 558 -21.16 32.13 -29.24
CA ASN A 558 -21.50 33.20 -28.29
C ASN A 558 -21.61 32.62 -26.86
N THR A 559 -21.80 33.50 -25.87
CA THR A 559 -21.94 33.15 -24.45
C THR A 559 -23.12 32.22 -24.17
N THR A 560 -24.23 32.39 -24.89
CA THR A 560 -25.42 31.51 -24.75
C THR A 560 -25.12 30.08 -25.18
N ALA A 561 -24.36 29.90 -26.27
CA ALA A 561 -23.93 28.58 -26.74
C ALA A 561 -22.98 27.94 -25.74
N LYS A 562 -22.02 28.71 -25.20
CA LYS A 562 -21.07 28.28 -24.16
C LYS A 562 -21.82 27.85 -22.90
N LYS A 563 -22.74 28.69 -22.41
CA LYS A 563 -23.58 28.37 -21.24
C LYS A 563 -24.36 27.08 -21.46
N LYS A 564 -25.04 26.92 -22.61
CA LYS A 564 -25.77 25.70 -22.92
C LYS A 564 -24.86 24.46 -22.86
N HIS A 565 -23.70 24.53 -23.51
CA HIS A 565 -22.74 23.44 -23.50
C HIS A 565 -22.31 23.06 -22.07
N LEU A 566 -21.96 24.04 -21.24
CA LEU A 566 -21.60 23.78 -19.85
C LEU A 566 -22.76 23.25 -19.00
N MET A 567 -23.99 23.65 -19.29
CA MET A 567 -25.18 23.04 -18.65
C MET A 567 -25.37 21.57 -19.04
N ASP A 568 -25.11 21.22 -20.31
CA ASP A 568 -25.12 19.83 -20.76
C ASP A 568 -24.00 19.03 -20.06
N LYS A 569 -22.79 19.61 -19.91
CA LYS A 569 -21.70 19.03 -19.13
C LYS A 569 -22.04 18.87 -17.64
N CYS A 570 -22.67 19.85 -16.99
CA CYS A 570 -23.16 19.72 -15.61
C CYS A 570 -24.08 18.49 -15.45
N LYS A 571 -24.97 18.26 -16.41
CA LYS A 571 -25.85 17.10 -16.41
C LYS A 571 -25.03 15.80 -16.56
N ASP A 572 -24.07 15.74 -17.51
CA ASP A 572 -23.22 14.59 -17.70
C ASP A 572 -22.42 14.24 -16.42
N LEU A 573 -21.92 15.25 -15.69
CA LEU A 573 -21.22 15.04 -14.42
C LEU A 573 -22.14 14.47 -13.32
N LEU A 574 -23.38 14.93 -13.23
CA LEU A 574 -24.37 14.35 -12.29
C LEU A 574 -24.77 12.92 -12.67
N ASP A 575 -24.65 12.54 -13.96
CA ASP A 575 -24.80 11.18 -14.47
C ASP A 575 -23.53 10.33 -14.32
N GLY A 576 -22.46 10.85 -13.68
CA GLY A 576 -21.20 10.14 -13.41
C GLY A 576 -20.20 10.11 -14.58
N LYS A 577 -20.36 10.96 -15.60
CA LYS A 577 -19.50 11.01 -16.79
C LYS A 577 -18.41 12.06 -16.61
N TRP A 578 -17.26 11.65 -16.11
CA TRP A 578 -16.07 12.48 -15.95
C TRP A 578 -15.01 12.11 -17.00
N THR A 579 -14.42 13.10 -17.66
CA THR A 579 -13.43 12.92 -18.74
C THR A 579 -12.15 13.74 -18.54
N SER A 580 -11.97 14.37 -17.37
CA SER A 580 -10.79 15.18 -16.99
C SER A 580 -10.46 16.32 -17.96
N THR A 581 -11.46 16.90 -18.61
CA THR A 581 -11.27 18.06 -19.49
C THR A 581 -11.46 19.37 -18.74
N SER A 582 -10.89 20.47 -19.23
CA SER A 582 -11.13 21.80 -18.66
C SER A 582 -12.62 22.16 -18.58
N GLU A 583 -13.44 21.62 -19.48
CA GLU A 583 -14.89 21.78 -19.47
C GLU A 583 -15.53 21.06 -18.28
N ASP A 584 -15.03 19.85 -17.91
CA ASP A 584 -15.50 19.12 -16.74
C ASP A 584 -15.18 19.88 -15.45
N TYR A 585 -13.98 20.43 -15.30
CA TYR A 585 -13.61 21.25 -14.15
C TYR A 585 -14.47 22.49 -14.02
N VAL A 586 -14.74 23.22 -15.13
CA VAL A 586 -15.64 24.37 -15.10
C VAL A 586 -17.08 23.95 -14.76
N ALA A 587 -17.56 22.84 -15.31
CA ALA A 587 -18.91 22.36 -15.01
C ALA A 587 -19.01 21.90 -13.54
N ALA A 588 -17.99 21.26 -13.00
CA ALA A 588 -17.90 20.87 -11.59
C ALA A 588 -17.89 22.09 -10.66
N TYR A 589 -17.09 23.11 -10.99
CA TYR A 589 -17.13 24.40 -10.32
C TYR A 589 -18.53 25.01 -10.31
N LEU A 590 -19.22 25.05 -11.45
CA LEU A 590 -20.58 25.59 -11.56
C LEU A 590 -21.59 24.82 -10.71
N LEU A 591 -21.49 23.49 -10.64
CA LEU A 591 -22.32 22.66 -9.76
C LEU A 591 -22.08 23.01 -8.29
N CYS A 592 -20.82 23.12 -7.86
CA CYS A 592 -20.49 23.45 -6.48
C CYS A 592 -20.89 24.90 -6.11
N ALA A 593 -20.70 25.86 -7.01
CA ALA A 593 -21.22 27.22 -6.85
C ALA A 593 -22.78 27.20 -6.76
N GLY A 594 -23.44 26.41 -7.61
CA GLY A 594 -24.89 26.22 -7.54
C GLY A 594 -25.37 25.67 -6.21
N MET A 595 -24.59 24.75 -5.59
CA MET A 595 -24.87 24.25 -4.23
C MET A 595 -24.82 25.38 -3.20
N TYR A 596 -23.83 26.27 -3.29
CA TYR A 596 -23.76 27.43 -2.40
C TYR A 596 -25.02 28.36 -2.56
N TYR A 597 -25.34 28.74 -3.79
CA TYR A 597 -26.51 29.57 -4.04
C TYR A 597 -27.83 28.91 -3.59
N LEU A 598 -27.96 27.60 -3.79
CA LEU A 598 -29.12 26.83 -3.37
C LEU A 598 -29.22 26.69 -1.84
N SER A 599 -28.11 26.72 -1.13
CA SER A 599 -28.05 26.71 0.35
C SER A 599 -28.58 28.01 0.95
N GLY A 600 -28.47 29.13 0.26
CA GLY A 600 -29.01 30.43 0.66
C GLY A 600 -28.21 31.15 1.76
N SER A 601 -27.34 30.49 2.50
CA SER A 601 -26.42 31.11 3.46
C SER A 601 -25.15 30.30 3.61
N LYS A 602 -24.12 30.96 4.17
CA LYS A 602 -22.83 30.32 4.49
C LYS A 602 -23.00 29.12 5.44
N GLU A 603 -23.79 29.32 6.50
CA GLU A 603 -24.01 28.32 7.55
C GLU A 603 -24.72 27.07 6.99
N GLU A 604 -25.70 27.26 6.09
CA GLU A 604 -26.37 26.13 5.44
C GLU A 604 -25.45 25.42 4.44
N PHE A 605 -24.59 26.16 3.75
CA PHE A 605 -23.60 25.56 2.87
C PHE A 605 -22.57 24.73 3.65
N GLN A 606 -22.08 25.23 4.79
CA GLN A 606 -21.17 24.48 5.65
C GLN A 606 -21.78 23.17 6.18
N LYS A 607 -23.10 23.09 6.31
CA LYS A 607 -23.79 21.83 6.69
C LYS A 607 -23.69 20.74 5.63
N VAL A 608 -23.38 21.07 4.37
CA VAL A 608 -23.10 20.05 3.33
C VAL A 608 -21.99 19.13 3.79
N PHE A 609 -20.90 19.70 4.29
CA PHE A 609 -19.71 18.95 4.71
C PHE A 609 -19.97 18.09 5.96
N THR A 610 -20.68 18.63 6.95
CA THR A 610 -21.03 17.85 8.16
C THR A 610 -22.04 16.74 7.86
N ARG A 611 -23.03 16.98 7.00
CA ARG A 611 -24.00 15.95 6.60
C ARG A 611 -23.31 14.78 5.88
N LEU A 612 -22.33 15.05 5.01
CA LEU A 612 -21.60 14.00 4.30
C LEU A 612 -20.74 13.17 5.23
N LYS A 613 -20.19 13.76 6.30
CA LYS A 613 -19.37 13.03 7.29
C LYS A 613 -20.16 11.96 8.03
N ASP A 614 -21.43 12.21 8.30
CA ASP A 614 -22.27 11.33 9.12
C ASP A 614 -23.01 10.26 8.30
N GLN A 615 -22.73 10.15 6.99
CA GLN A 615 -23.44 9.25 6.09
C GLN A 615 -22.62 8.02 5.71
N SER A 616 -23.25 6.84 5.80
CA SER A 616 -22.73 5.62 5.17
C SER A 616 -23.04 5.62 3.66
N ASN A 617 -22.20 4.95 2.87
CA ASN A 617 -22.38 4.86 1.40
C ASN A 617 -22.60 6.22 0.74
N VAL A 618 -21.70 7.17 0.97
CA VAL A 618 -21.82 8.57 0.54
C VAL A 618 -22.14 8.70 -0.95
N ASN A 619 -21.56 7.85 -1.80
CA ASN A 619 -21.77 7.88 -3.25
C ASN A 619 -23.24 7.64 -3.65
N LEU A 620 -23.94 6.79 -2.92
CA LEU A 620 -25.34 6.50 -3.21
C LEU A 620 -26.25 7.68 -2.81
N ASN A 621 -26.98 8.23 -3.77
CA ASN A 621 -27.84 9.43 -3.58
C ASN A 621 -27.06 10.63 -3.01
N PHE A 622 -25.85 10.85 -3.50
CA PHE A 622 -24.90 11.81 -2.98
C PHE A 622 -25.50 13.19 -2.75
N LEU A 623 -26.09 13.79 -3.80
CA LEU A 623 -26.56 15.17 -3.72
C LEU A 623 -27.72 15.33 -2.73
N PHE A 624 -28.63 14.36 -2.66
CA PHE A 624 -29.72 14.36 -1.68
C PHE A 624 -29.21 14.25 -0.24
N LYS A 625 -28.14 13.46 -0.02
CA LYS A 625 -27.50 13.36 1.31
C LYS A 625 -26.80 14.66 1.70
N ALA A 626 -26.10 15.28 0.76
CA ALA A 626 -25.43 16.56 0.97
C ALA A 626 -26.41 17.70 1.24
N MET A 627 -27.51 17.73 0.48
CA MET A 627 -28.52 18.80 0.48
C MET A 627 -29.93 18.19 0.44
N PRO A 628 -30.52 17.83 1.58
CA PRO A 628 -31.87 17.22 1.61
C PRO A 628 -33.00 18.26 1.39
N LEU A 629 -32.97 18.96 0.26
CA LEU A 629 -33.92 20.00 -0.12
C LEU A 629 -35.00 19.49 -1.11
N ALA A 630 -35.05 18.19 -1.32
CA ALA A 630 -35.96 17.50 -2.24
C ALA A 630 -36.41 16.17 -1.61
N ASN A 631 -37.24 15.38 -2.32
CA ASN A 631 -37.71 14.09 -1.84
C ASN A 631 -36.87 12.91 -2.38
N SER A 632 -36.00 13.17 -3.37
CA SER A 632 -35.12 12.18 -3.98
C SER A 632 -33.86 12.84 -4.55
N ASN A 633 -32.85 12.00 -4.91
CA ASN A 633 -31.67 12.49 -5.56
C ASN A 633 -31.92 13.08 -6.95
N ASP A 634 -32.85 12.51 -7.71
CA ASP A 634 -33.20 13.00 -9.06
C ASP A 634 -33.88 14.37 -8.98
N GLU A 635 -34.77 14.56 -8.01
CA GLU A 635 -35.39 15.87 -7.75
C GLU A 635 -34.33 16.89 -7.29
N MET A 636 -33.33 16.44 -6.50
CA MET A 636 -32.25 17.29 -6.04
C MET A 636 -31.32 17.69 -7.19
N ASN A 637 -30.97 16.74 -8.09
CA ASN A 637 -30.21 17.01 -9.29
C ASN A 637 -30.93 18.06 -10.18
N THR A 638 -32.23 17.92 -10.34
CA THR A 638 -33.03 18.87 -11.12
C THR A 638 -33.00 20.27 -10.49
N LYS A 639 -33.19 20.37 -9.18
CA LYS A 639 -33.14 21.67 -8.45
C LYS A 639 -31.75 22.31 -8.56
N LEU A 640 -30.68 21.51 -8.48
CA LEU A 640 -29.32 22.03 -8.64
C LEU A 640 -29.09 22.56 -10.06
N LEU A 641 -29.50 21.84 -11.08
CA LEU A 641 -29.38 22.30 -12.48
C LEU A 641 -30.16 23.57 -12.75
N ASP A 642 -31.38 23.68 -12.21
CA ASP A 642 -32.21 24.90 -12.31
C ASP A 642 -31.48 26.08 -11.61
N GLN A 643 -30.90 25.87 -10.44
CA GLN A 643 -30.11 26.88 -9.73
C GLN A 643 -28.88 27.30 -10.52
N VAL A 644 -28.10 26.35 -11.02
CA VAL A 644 -26.91 26.64 -11.85
C VAL A 644 -27.34 27.46 -13.08
N ASN A 645 -28.43 27.10 -13.73
CA ASN A 645 -28.90 27.83 -14.91
C ASN A 645 -29.34 29.27 -14.59
N SER A 646 -29.84 29.53 -13.38
CA SER A 646 -30.45 30.84 -13.00
C SER A 646 -29.51 31.72 -12.16
N MET A 647 -28.35 31.22 -11.65
CA MET A 647 -27.50 31.99 -10.77
C MET A 647 -26.87 33.20 -11.47
N THR A 648 -26.64 34.26 -10.70
CA THR A 648 -26.04 35.51 -11.18
C THR A 648 -24.58 35.40 -11.53
N LEU A 649 -23.90 34.43 -11.02
CA LEU A 649 -22.47 34.14 -11.25
C LEU A 649 -22.08 34.08 -12.74
N TRP A 650 -22.99 33.69 -13.62
CA TRP A 650 -22.77 33.72 -15.07
C TRP A 650 -22.38 35.12 -15.59
N ASN A 651 -22.96 36.17 -15.04
CA ASN A 651 -22.65 37.54 -15.42
C ASN A 651 -21.24 37.92 -15.00
N ASP A 652 -20.81 37.47 -13.79
CA ASP A 652 -19.48 37.75 -13.28
C ASP A 652 -18.39 37.02 -14.09
N LEU A 653 -18.66 35.78 -14.52
CA LEU A 653 -17.73 35.01 -15.36
C LEU A 653 -17.54 35.62 -16.75
N GLU A 654 -18.55 36.27 -17.29
CA GLU A 654 -18.51 36.95 -18.59
C GLU A 654 -17.94 38.37 -18.49
N ASP A 655 -18.05 39.03 -17.35
CA ASP A 655 -17.56 40.39 -17.16
C ASP A 655 -16.02 40.44 -17.08
N VAL A 656 -15.41 40.86 -18.18
CA VAL A 656 -13.96 40.99 -18.29
C VAL A 656 -13.35 42.14 -17.44
N THR A 657 -14.19 43.04 -16.96
CA THR A 657 -13.77 44.15 -16.08
C THR A 657 -13.91 43.84 -14.61
N ASN A 658 -14.61 42.77 -14.28
CA ASN A 658 -14.76 42.28 -12.90
C ASN A 658 -13.45 41.66 -12.43
N VAL A 659 -12.93 42.14 -11.31
CA VAL A 659 -11.72 41.61 -10.66
C VAL A 659 -11.95 40.41 -9.78
N ASP A 660 -13.24 40.07 -9.50
CA ASP A 660 -13.60 38.87 -8.75
C ASP A 660 -13.23 37.59 -9.53
N THR A 661 -12.54 36.68 -8.89
CA THR A 661 -12.17 35.37 -9.48
C THR A 661 -13.33 34.39 -9.60
N GLY A 662 -14.46 34.70 -8.97
CA GLY A 662 -15.55 33.73 -8.75
C GLY A 662 -15.24 32.71 -7.65
N SER A 663 -14.24 32.99 -6.79
CA SER A 663 -13.95 32.15 -5.62
C SER A 663 -15.06 32.19 -4.60
N ILE A 664 -15.17 31.15 -3.78
CA ILE A 664 -16.19 31.08 -2.71
C ILE A 664 -16.09 32.23 -1.72
N GLY A 665 -14.86 32.75 -1.49
CA GLY A 665 -14.62 33.89 -0.61
C GLY A 665 -14.77 35.25 -1.28
N GLY A 666 -14.95 35.30 -2.59
CA GLY A 666 -15.06 36.54 -3.36
C GLY A 666 -16.39 37.25 -3.22
N SER A 667 -16.49 38.44 -3.85
CA SER A 667 -17.64 39.35 -3.76
C SER A 667 -18.92 38.76 -4.32
N SER A 668 -18.84 37.84 -5.28
CA SER A 668 -19.98 37.17 -5.90
C SER A 668 -20.61 36.09 -5.01
N MET A 669 -19.96 35.68 -3.93
CA MET A 669 -20.45 34.62 -3.03
C MET A 669 -20.42 35.05 -1.56
N MET A 670 -19.43 34.63 -0.79
CA MET A 670 -19.40 34.88 0.66
C MET A 670 -18.87 36.27 1.03
N ASN A 671 -18.17 36.93 0.10
CA ASN A 671 -17.58 38.25 0.30
C ASN A 671 -16.83 38.39 1.62
N ILE A 672 -15.93 37.43 1.89
CA ILE A 672 -15.08 37.44 3.06
C ILE A 672 -14.19 38.68 2.96
N GLU A 673 -14.07 39.45 4.06
CA GLU A 673 -13.24 40.64 4.17
C GLU A 673 -13.67 41.82 3.30
N ASN A 674 -14.87 41.80 2.73
CA ASN A 674 -15.45 42.89 1.91
C ASN A 674 -14.56 43.33 0.75
N ARG A 675 -13.87 42.41 0.09
CA ARG A 675 -13.08 42.69 -1.10
C ARG A 675 -13.33 41.68 -2.20
N ALA A 676 -13.23 42.16 -3.42
CA ALA A 676 -13.18 41.32 -4.59
C ALA A 676 -11.79 40.68 -4.72
N LEU A 677 -11.74 39.41 -5.16
CA LEU A 677 -10.51 38.70 -5.46
C LEU A 677 -10.40 38.51 -6.97
N ASN A 678 -9.19 38.59 -7.51
CA ASN A 678 -8.91 38.29 -8.91
C ASN A 678 -7.91 37.14 -9.03
N ALA A 679 -7.73 36.64 -10.26
CA ALA A 679 -6.89 35.49 -10.50
C ALA A 679 -5.41 35.70 -10.15
N GLU A 680 -4.95 36.95 -10.23
CA GLU A 680 -3.53 37.34 -10.05
C GLU A 680 -3.17 37.50 -8.57
N ASP A 681 -4.15 37.72 -7.71
CA ASP A 681 -3.93 38.05 -6.30
C ASP A 681 -4.97 37.44 -5.36
N VAL A 682 -5.34 36.15 -5.59
CA VAL A 682 -6.32 35.42 -4.77
C VAL A 682 -6.02 35.54 -3.27
N PHE A 683 -4.75 35.45 -2.90
CA PHE A 683 -4.28 35.57 -1.52
C PHE A 683 -3.42 36.85 -1.30
N ASN A 684 -3.25 37.68 -2.31
CA ASN A 684 -2.48 38.93 -2.21
C ASN A 684 -3.12 39.87 -1.17
N ASN A 685 -2.30 40.54 -0.38
CA ASN A 685 -2.69 41.36 0.76
C ASN A 685 -3.33 40.60 1.95
N GLU A 686 -3.44 39.30 1.91
CA GLU A 686 -3.77 38.50 3.08
C GLU A 686 -2.52 38.29 3.92
N LYS A 687 -2.66 38.36 5.24
CA LYS A 687 -1.54 38.11 6.13
C LYS A 687 -1.27 36.62 6.20
N ALA A 688 -0.12 36.19 5.73
CA ALA A 688 0.33 34.81 5.90
C ALA A 688 0.41 34.46 7.38
N THR A 689 -0.29 33.41 7.78
CA THR A 689 -0.23 32.86 9.13
C THR A 689 0.36 31.47 9.06
N THR A 690 1.60 31.31 9.47
CA THR A 690 2.23 29.99 9.63
C THR A 690 1.58 29.16 10.73
N ASP A 691 0.86 29.81 11.65
CA ASP A 691 0.32 29.19 12.86
C ASP A 691 -1.10 28.62 12.70
N SER A 692 -1.77 28.82 11.59
CA SER A 692 -3.18 28.42 11.39
C SER A 692 -3.38 27.20 10.49
N ILE A 693 -2.31 26.58 10.01
CA ILE A 693 -2.42 25.37 9.20
C ILE A 693 -2.75 24.17 10.07
N GLY A 694 -3.76 23.39 9.68
CA GLY A 694 -4.19 22.18 10.37
C GLY A 694 -3.31 20.97 10.09
N PHE A 695 -2.18 21.15 9.43
CA PHE A 695 -1.19 20.11 9.11
C PHE A 695 0.22 20.54 9.55
N LYS A 696 1.08 19.55 9.74
CA LYS A 696 2.53 19.77 9.84
C LYS A 696 3.13 19.62 8.46
N LEU A 697 3.82 20.63 7.97
CA LEU A 697 4.51 20.58 6.69
C LEU A 697 5.90 19.96 6.86
N GLN A 698 6.21 18.98 6.02
CA GLN A 698 7.53 18.37 5.93
C GLN A 698 7.96 18.35 4.46
N TYR A 699 9.25 18.41 4.20
CA TYR A 699 9.79 18.24 2.87
C TYR A 699 10.45 16.88 2.78
N ASP A 700 10.20 16.21 1.69
CA ASP A 700 10.90 14.97 1.35
C ASP A 700 12.31 15.37 0.86
N GLU A 701 13.34 15.20 1.74
CA GLU A 701 14.73 15.58 1.50
C GLU A 701 15.56 14.44 0.92
#